data_ae03f57da5d4ba49308f3a3920d69c0d
#
_entry.id   ae03f57da5d4ba49308f3a3920d69c0d
#
_cell.length_a   1.000
_cell.length_b   1.000
_cell.length_c   1.000
_cell.angle_alpha   90.00
_cell.angle_beta   90.00
_cell.angle_gamma   90.00
#
_symmetry.space_group_name_H-M   'P 1'
#
loop_
_entity.id
_entity.type
_entity.pdbx_description
1 polymer ?
#
loop_
_entity_poly.entity_id
_entity_poly.type
_entity_poly.pdbx_seq_one_letter_code
_entity_poly.pdbx_strand_id
1 'polypeptide(L)'
;MHKHLLTPIALVVCAVLTLSGCSNSGQSANPGASSRAASASATPAPTNGAAVAAPASSKASPSAQPIAFDLDAQYSACDDFGDYVNAKWNAAHPIPADQTRWGGFYMLRDQSLQDQKHILETAAQDANDGTGSQLEQQLGNLYTAGMDTATIDKLGYDPIRPKLAAIDALRTPAQIAGFLDTSFNDGNGYVFDFGSGASFKDATQQIGFVNQDGLGLPTPEYYLSQDPSYRKIRAEYVSYIAKALQLAGTPEAAAKPQADQVLALETDLAKASLSPAELLNPSNEFQFVTIAEADRITPHFSWEKFLEAQGVAVGKGLSMAQPKFMAEFDKLLANAPASQWQAYLKFHTISDASPALSEAFQNNHYDFYDMTLGGQPEQKPRWKRVVGMVNDAMGMGLGQLYVARYFSPQAKTRAEQLVANIRAAFREHVEHLTWMSEATKRRALAKLALYLPKIGYPDDGEWRDWSGLKIQPGHFFADLQAAAKYNYHWDLSKIGKKTDRKQWQMTPQTVNAYYDDSTNTINFPAAILQPPFFYAHGDDAVNYGGIGFVIGHETTHGFDKDGSQFDGHGNRVDWWTRQDRDRFDRLTGELEKQYDQYAPIPGKPNLHVDGKLTIREDTADLGGLNIAYTALQNALRANPKEADARIDGETQDQRFFLSAARIWEGTTREKTAEMLLNVDPHAPGKIRAFASASDMPQFAQAFQCKPGDQMVRTGAKLVKIW
;
A
#
# COMPACT_ATOMS: atom_id res chain seq x y z
N MET A 1 -11.14 -5.86 9.11
CA MET A 1 -11.70 -5.55 7.78
C MET A 1 -10.63 -5.13 6.75
N HIS A 2 -9.36 -5.07 7.08
CA HIS A 2 -8.29 -4.60 6.18
C HIS A 2 -7.57 -5.68 5.38
N LYS A 3 -7.88 -6.96 5.58
CA LYS A 3 -7.07 -8.06 5.03
C LYS A 3 -7.52 -8.61 3.66
N HIS A 4 -8.68 -8.26 3.15
CA HIS A 4 -9.30 -8.98 2.02
C HIS A 4 -9.31 -8.27 0.66
N LEU A 5 -8.55 -7.19 0.44
CA LEU A 5 -8.57 -6.47 -0.83
C LEU A 5 -7.26 -6.46 -1.61
N LEU A 6 -6.29 -7.30 -1.21
CA LEU A 6 -4.98 -7.28 -1.84
C LEU A 6 -4.60 -8.68 -2.33
N THR A 7 -4.58 -8.83 -3.63
CA THR A 7 -3.99 -9.98 -4.32
C THR A 7 -2.56 -10.23 -3.83
N PRO A 8 -2.15 -11.50 -3.70
CA PRO A 8 -0.88 -11.83 -3.05
C PRO A 8 0.27 -11.38 -3.91
N ILE A 9 1.02 -10.40 -3.60
CA ILE A 9 2.40 -10.24 -4.10
C ILE A 9 3.05 -8.88 -3.75
N ALA A 10 2.29 -7.80 -3.51
CA ALA A 10 2.92 -6.48 -3.37
C ALA A 10 2.56 -5.68 -2.11
N LEU A 11 1.83 -6.24 -1.12
CA LEU A 11 1.18 -5.40 -0.10
C LEU A 11 1.19 -5.89 1.35
N VAL A 12 2.09 -6.80 1.72
CA VAL A 12 2.23 -7.25 3.13
C VAL A 12 2.66 -6.11 4.07
N VAL A 13 3.14 -4.99 3.57
CA VAL A 13 3.77 -3.94 4.41
C VAL A 13 2.97 -2.64 4.51
N CYS A 14 1.99 -2.39 3.64
CA CYS A 14 1.19 -1.15 3.74
C CYS A 14 0.00 -1.21 4.71
N ALA A 15 -0.41 -2.39 5.18
CA ALA A 15 -1.64 -2.58 5.96
C ALA A 15 -1.53 -2.25 7.46
N VAL A 16 -0.33 -2.07 8.01
CA VAL A 16 -0.14 -1.84 9.46
C VAL A 16 -0.28 -0.38 9.90
N LEU A 17 -0.47 0.57 8.97
CA LEU A 17 -0.36 2.01 9.29
C LEU A 17 -1.56 2.90 8.93
N THR A 18 -2.76 2.35 8.80
CA THR A 18 -3.96 3.17 8.62
C THR A 18 -5.02 2.89 9.66
N LEU A 19 -4.79 3.22 10.90
CA LEU A 19 -5.87 3.34 11.87
C LEU A 19 -5.55 4.36 12.95
N SER A 20 -6.44 5.30 13.01
CA SER A 20 -7.05 5.97 14.17
C SER A 20 -6.31 7.15 14.78
N GLY A 21 -6.95 8.01 15.18
CA GLY A 21 -7.91 8.98 15.36
C GLY A 21 -8.11 9.57 16.74
N CYS A 22 -8.54 10.76 16.94
CA CYS A 22 -9.18 11.54 18.03
C CYS A 22 -8.31 11.91 19.23
N SER A 23 -8.51 12.93 19.90
CA SER A 23 -9.52 13.94 20.17
C SER A 23 -9.03 14.99 21.14
N ASN A 24 -9.78 16.07 21.22
CA ASN A 24 -10.13 16.93 22.36
C ASN A 24 -9.14 17.99 22.81
N SER A 25 -9.53 19.10 23.19
CA SER A 25 -10.69 19.84 23.67
C SER A 25 -10.19 21.25 23.96
N GLY A 26 -10.87 22.29 23.91
CA GLY A 26 -12.09 22.75 24.39
C GLY A 26 -12.08 24.25 24.57
N GLN A 27 -13.25 24.79 24.63
CA GLN A 27 -13.72 26.05 25.21
C GLN A 27 -13.41 27.34 24.44
N SER A 28 -14.38 27.90 23.91
CA SER A 28 -15.51 28.71 24.33
C SER A 28 -15.30 30.20 24.07
N ALA A 29 -16.18 30.79 23.31
CA ALA A 29 -17.02 31.90 23.68
C ALA A 29 -17.74 32.48 22.46
N ASN A 30 -19.02 32.46 22.49
CA ASN A 30 -19.99 33.32 21.81
C ASN A 30 -19.96 34.70 22.48
N PRO A 31 -20.57 35.80 22.02
CA PRO A 31 -21.81 35.86 21.22
C PRO A 31 -21.95 37.09 20.28
N GLY A 32 -23.05 37.11 19.53
CA GLY A 32 -23.75 38.36 19.28
C GLY A 32 -24.15 38.68 17.84
N ALA A 33 -25.30 38.28 17.46
CA ALA A 33 -26.53 39.02 17.17
C ALA A 33 -26.70 39.79 15.84
N SER A 34 -27.70 39.34 15.13
CA SER A 34 -28.80 40.09 14.47
C SER A 34 -28.43 40.94 13.25
N SER A 35 -29.22 41.04 12.21
CA SER A 35 -30.68 40.94 11.98
C SER A 35 -31.03 41.21 10.51
N ARG A 36 -32.10 40.57 10.04
CA ARG A 36 -33.17 41.10 9.16
C ARG A 36 -32.81 41.74 7.80
N ALA A 37 -33.53 41.61 6.76
CA ALA A 37 -34.78 40.95 6.36
C ALA A 37 -35.10 41.33 4.90
N ALA A 38 -35.84 40.46 4.27
CA ALA A 38 -37.01 40.68 3.42
C ALA A 38 -36.82 41.12 1.95
N SER A 39 -37.24 40.25 1.11
CA SER A 39 -38.48 40.22 0.24
C SER A 39 -38.29 40.93 -1.11
N ALA A 40 -38.80 40.53 -2.25
CA ALA A 40 -39.86 39.66 -2.68
C ALA A 40 -39.79 39.47 -4.20
N SER A 41 -40.28 38.33 -4.61
CA SER A 41 -41.11 37.99 -5.78
C SER A 41 -40.94 38.64 -7.15
N ALA A 42 -40.76 37.80 -8.18
CA ALA A 42 -41.74 37.55 -9.24
C ALA A 42 -41.20 36.65 -10.34
N THR A 43 -41.88 35.54 -10.60
CA THR A 43 -41.80 34.72 -11.80
C THR A 43 -42.56 35.41 -12.95
N PRO A 44 -42.28 35.14 -14.25
CA PRO A 44 -42.77 33.94 -14.93
C PRO A 44 -41.83 33.30 -15.96
N ALA A 45 -42.07 32.02 -16.22
CA ALA A 45 -41.53 31.18 -17.30
C ALA A 45 -42.35 31.37 -18.61
N PRO A 46 -42.10 30.58 -19.71
CA PRO A 46 -40.92 29.90 -20.22
C PRO A 46 -40.65 30.17 -21.70
N THR A 47 -39.49 29.86 -22.25
CA THR A 47 -39.37 29.39 -23.65
C THR A 47 -38.05 28.63 -23.89
N ASN A 48 -38.16 27.59 -24.73
CA ASN A 48 -37.19 26.63 -25.21
C ASN A 48 -35.98 27.22 -25.90
N GLY A 49 -34.84 26.51 -25.83
CA GLY A 49 -33.74 26.67 -26.73
C GLY A 49 -32.42 26.16 -26.15
N ALA A 50 -32.12 24.88 -26.34
CA ALA A 50 -30.83 24.32 -26.02
C ALA A 50 -29.74 24.90 -26.93
N ALA A 51 -28.81 25.64 -26.39
CA ALA A 51 -27.51 25.88 -26.97
C ALA A 51 -26.46 25.67 -25.87
N VAL A 52 -25.67 24.61 -26.02
CA VAL A 52 -24.50 24.34 -25.18
C VAL A 52 -23.54 25.51 -25.38
N ALA A 53 -23.41 26.34 -24.37
CA ALA A 53 -22.40 27.39 -24.32
C ALA A 53 -21.02 26.73 -24.13
N ALA A 54 -20.13 26.97 -25.09
CA ALA A 54 -18.72 26.66 -24.99
C ALA A 54 -18.12 27.36 -23.74
N PRO A 55 -17.20 26.73 -23.01
CA PRO A 55 -16.58 27.37 -21.86
C PRO A 55 -15.74 28.57 -22.34
N ALA A 56 -15.84 29.63 -21.55
CA ALA A 56 -15.15 30.89 -21.78
C ALA A 56 -13.63 30.66 -21.91
N SER A 57 -13.02 31.44 -22.80
CA SER A 57 -11.61 31.52 -23.12
C SER A 57 -10.72 31.35 -21.89
N SER A 58 -9.81 30.38 -21.98
CA SER A 58 -8.70 30.15 -21.08
C SER A 58 -7.94 31.46 -20.80
N LYS A 59 -7.94 31.89 -19.55
CA LYS A 59 -6.87 32.78 -19.07
C LYS A 59 -5.57 32.04 -19.31
N ALA A 60 -4.57 32.76 -19.86
CA ALA A 60 -3.23 32.24 -20.07
C ALA A 60 -2.77 31.51 -18.82
N SER A 61 -2.31 30.28 -18.97
CA SER A 61 -1.69 29.50 -17.90
C SER A 61 -0.61 30.36 -17.22
N PRO A 62 -0.54 30.41 -15.88
CA PRO A 62 0.56 31.07 -15.23
C PRO A 62 1.86 30.45 -15.76
N SER A 63 2.81 31.29 -16.17
CA SER A 63 4.16 30.84 -16.51
C SER A 63 4.65 29.99 -15.34
N ALA A 64 5.07 28.76 -15.65
CA ALA A 64 5.58 27.85 -14.63
C ALA A 64 6.66 28.56 -13.80
N GLN A 65 6.41 28.75 -12.52
CA GLN A 65 7.46 29.25 -11.61
C GLN A 65 8.51 28.14 -11.48
N PRO A 66 9.80 28.45 -11.59
CA PRO A 66 10.84 27.46 -11.37
C PRO A 66 10.69 26.84 -9.99
N ILE A 67 10.88 25.52 -9.91
CA ILE A 67 10.83 24.80 -8.64
C ILE A 67 12.18 25.01 -7.96
N ALA A 68 12.18 25.79 -6.86
CA ALA A 68 13.37 26.04 -6.06
C ALA A 68 13.64 24.94 -5.05
N PHE A 69 14.92 24.71 -4.74
CA PHE A 69 15.37 23.79 -3.69
C PHE A 69 15.96 24.61 -2.53
N ASP A 70 15.49 24.38 -1.31
CA ASP A 70 16.02 25.03 -0.10
C ASP A 70 17.14 24.17 0.52
N LEU A 71 18.31 24.23 -0.09
CA LEU A 71 19.47 23.40 0.25
C LEU A 71 20.11 23.82 1.57
N ASP A 72 20.57 22.86 2.38
CA ASP A 72 21.27 23.11 3.62
C ASP A 72 22.80 23.12 3.41
N ALA A 73 23.38 24.32 3.34
CA ALA A 73 24.81 24.50 3.13
C ALA A 73 25.71 24.03 4.30
N GLN A 74 25.13 23.58 5.43
CA GLN A 74 25.91 22.94 6.50
C GLN A 74 26.38 21.53 6.11
N TYR A 75 25.71 20.90 5.15
CA TYR A 75 26.06 19.60 4.59
C TYR A 75 26.72 19.77 3.22
N SER A 76 27.58 18.83 2.88
CA SER A 76 28.19 18.75 1.56
C SER A 76 27.40 17.82 0.66
N ALA A 77 27.07 18.25 -0.55
CA ALA A 77 26.44 17.35 -1.54
C ALA A 77 27.28 16.09 -1.81
N CYS A 78 28.62 16.16 -1.61
CA CYS A 78 29.53 15.08 -1.85
C CYS A 78 29.72 14.12 -0.66
N ASP A 79 29.24 14.49 0.53
CA ASP A 79 29.39 13.67 1.75
C ASP A 79 28.06 13.22 2.34
N ASP A 80 27.07 14.10 2.42
CA ASP A 80 25.73 13.79 2.94
C ASP A 80 24.67 14.45 2.06
N PHE A 81 24.43 13.86 0.89
CA PHE A 81 23.51 14.43 -0.09
C PHE A 81 22.05 14.43 0.40
N GLY A 82 21.65 13.41 1.16
CA GLY A 82 20.31 13.34 1.72
C GLY A 82 20.00 14.51 2.64
N ASP A 83 20.88 14.83 3.59
CA ASP A 83 20.69 15.95 4.50
C ASP A 83 20.99 17.31 3.82
N TYR A 84 21.91 17.36 2.83
CA TYR A 84 22.12 18.55 2.00
C TYR A 84 20.81 19.02 1.33
N VAL A 85 19.99 18.10 0.85
CA VAL A 85 18.72 18.41 0.18
C VAL A 85 17.58 18.58 1.18
N ASN A 86 17.48 17.74 2.22
CA ASN A 86 16.25 17.54 2.98
C ASN A 86 16.31 18.06 4.43
N ALA A 87 17.50 18.39 5.00
CA ALA A 87 17.62 18.71 6.42
C ALA A 87 16.79 19.92 6.84
N LYS A 88 16.81 21.00 6.06
CA LYS A 88 16.01 22.21 6.37
C LYS A 88 14.52 21.90 6.32
N TRP A 89 14.08 21.17 5.29
CA TRP A 89 12.68 20.78 5.18
C TRP A 89 12.26 19.93 6.37
N ASN A 90 13.05 18.92 6.72
CA ASN A 90 12.79 18.02 7.85
C ASN A 90 12.70 18.78 9.17
N ALA A 91 13.59 19.75 9.39
CA ALA A 91 13.58 20.59 10.60
C ALA A 91 12.35 21.52 10.67
N ALA A 92 11.88 22.02 9.54
CA ALA A 92 10.73 22.91 9.45
C ALA A 92 9.37 22.18 9.54
N HIS A 93 9.35 20.86 9.28
CA HIS A 93 8.13 20.08 9.19
C HIS A 93 8.14 18.89 10.18
N PRO A 94 7.92 19.15 11.48
CA PRO A 94 7.84 18.10 12.49
C PRO A 94 6.67 17.16 12.20
N ILE A 95 6.82 15.90 12.62
CA ILE A 95 5.78 14.88 12.44
C ILE A 95 4.52 15.30 13.22
N PRO A 96 3.35 15.47 12.57
CA PRO A 96 2.08 15.73 13.27
C PRO A 96 1.81 14.67 14.33
N ALA A 97 1.12 15.05 15.40
CA ALA A 97 0.87 14.15 16.52
C ALA A 97 0.01 12.92 16.14
N ASP A 98 -0.85 13.08 15.13
CA ASP A 98 -1.70 12.03 14.56
C ASP A 98 -1.00 11.19 13.46
N GLN A 99 0.32 11.31 13.31
CA GLN A 99 1.10 10.59 12.30
C GLN A 99 2.33 9.92 12.93
N THR A 100 2.79 8.85 12.29
CA THR A 100 4.05 8.16 12.64
C THR A 100 5.21 8.56 11.75
N ARG A 101 4.90 9.12 10.57
CA ARG A 101 5.85 9.59 9.56
C ARG A 101 5.35 10.88 8.94
N TRP A 102 6.26 11.75 8.49
CA TRP A 102 5.92 12.95 7.75
C TRP A 102 6.95 13.25 6.68
N GLY A 103 6.52 13.62 5.48
CA GLY A 103 7.37 13.83 4.31
C GLY A 103 6.55 13.99 3.04
N GLY A 104 7.19 14.12 1.89
CA GLY A 104 6.53 14.37 0.61
C GLY A 104 5.37 13.41 0.30
N PHE A 105 5.58 12.10 0.47
CA PHE A 105 4.52 11.10 0.29
C PHE A 105 3.36 11.27 1.29
N TYR A 106 3.66 11.60 2.55
CA TYR A 106 2.63 11.70 3.60
C TYR A 106 1.83 12.99 3.49
N MET A 107 2.47 14.09 3.09
CA MET A 107 1.78 15.34 2.79
C MET A 107 0.82 15.16 1.62
N LEU A 108 1.26 14.53 0.55
CA LEU A 108 0.39 14.29 -0.61
C LEU A 108 -0.75 13.29 -0.27
N ARG A 109 -0.48 12.29 0.59
CA ARG A 109 -1.54 11.42 1.13
C ARG A 109 -2.56 12.19 1.98
N ASP A 110 -2.09 13.10 2.84
CA ASP A 110 -2.98 13.94 3.65
C ASP A 110 -3.82 14.88 2.76
N GLN A 111 -3.21 15.47 1.72
CA GLN A 111 -3.94 16.25 0.72
C GLN A 111 -4.99 15.39 0.00
N SER A 112 -4.63 14.19 -0.45
CA SER A 112 -5.59 13.26 -1.08
C SER A 112 -6.74 12.92 -0.13
N LEU A 113 -6.49 12.74 1.18
CA LEU A 113 -7.55 12.52 2.18
C LEU A 113 -8.44 13.74 2.34
N GLN A 114 -7.91 14.97 2.30
CA GLN A 114 -8.72 16.21 2.32
C GLN A 114 -9.62 16.30 1.08
N ASP A 115 -9.08 16.00 -0.09
CA ASP A 115 -9.82 15.97 -1.34
C ASP A 115 -10.96 14.93 -1.31
N GLN A 116 -10.67 13.72 -0.81
CA GLN A 116 -11.66 12.66 -0.59
C GLN A 116 -12.74 13.08 0.41
N LYS A 117 -12.33 13.72 1.53
CA LYS A 117 -13.28 14.28 2.50
C LYS A 117 -14.24 15.26 1.84
N HIS A 118 -13.74 16.19 1.04
CA HIS A 118 -14.58 17.16 0.33
C HIS A 118 -15.57 16.49 -0.63
N ILE A 119 -15.14 15.45 -1.36
CA ILE A 119 -16.03 14.64 -2.20
C ILE A 119 -17.13 14.01 -1.36
N LEU A 120 -16.78 13.39 -0.23
CA LEU A 120 -17.71 12.67 0.63
C LEU A 120 -18.69 13.59 1.35
N GLU A 121 -18.25 14.78 1.77
CA GLU A 121 -19.13 15.80 2.35
C GLU A 121 -20.15 16.32 1.32
N THR A 122 -19.73 16.51 0.07
CA THR A 122 -20.64 16.85 -1.03
C THR A 122 -21.64 15.72 -1.28
N ALA A 123 -21.15 14.48 -1.38
CA ALA A 123 -21.99 13.30 -1.60
C ALA A 123 -22.98 13.07 -0.44
N ALA A 124 -22.59 13.38 0.80
CA ALA A 124 -23.47 13.33 1.97
C ALA A 124 -24.60 14.35 1.89
N GLN A 125 -24.30 15.56 1.41
CA GLN A 125 -25.32 16.58 1.19
C GLN A 125 -26.30 16.15 0.07
N ASP A 126 -25.77 15.67 -1.07
CA ASP A 126 -26.58 15.18 -2.19
C ASP A 126 -27.50 14.01 -1.76
N ALA A 127 -26.97 13.08 -0.95
CA ALA A 127 -27.75 11.96 -0.42
C ALA A 127 -28.89 12.44 0.51
N ASN A 128 -28.60 13.43 1.38
CA ASN A 128 -29.61 14.01 2.28
C ASN A 128 -30.73 14.76 1.51
N ASP A 129 -30.37 15.43 0.43
CA ASP A 129 -31.30 16.18 -0.41
C ASP A 129 -32.03 15.27 -1.42
N GLY A 130 -31.69 13.99 -1.48
CA GLY A 130 -32.23 13.02 -2.45
C GLY A 130 -31.78 13.29 -3.89
N THR A 131 -30.63 13.96 -4.06
CA THR A 131 -30.01 14.31 -5.34
C THR A 131 -28.75 13.46 -5.58
N GLY A 132 -28.05 13.72 -6.69
CA GLY A 132 -26.85 12.98 -7.04
C GLY A 132 -27.10 11.59 -7.64
N SER A 133 -26.05 10.98 -8.13
CA SER A 133 -26.08 9.61 -8.66
C SER A 133 -26.20 8.56 -7.55
N GLN A 134 -26.57 7.34 -7.90
CA GLN A 134 -26.60 6.23 -6.94
C GLN A 134 -25.26 6.07 -6.21
N LEU A 135 -24.13 6.20 -6.91
CA LEU A 135 -22.79 6.10 -6.33
C LEU A 135 -22.54 7.20 -5.28
N GLU A 136 -22.92 8.45 -5.59
CA GLU A 136 -22.79 9.57 -4.65
C GLU A 136 -23.66 9.35 -3.41
N GLN A 137 -24.91 8.89 -3.58
CA GLN A 137 -25.78 8.55 -2.48
C GLN A 137 -25.24 7.42 -1.59
N GLN A 138 -24.66 6.36 -2.20
CA GLN A 138 -24.03 5.27 -1.45
C GLN A 138 -22.84 5.76 -0.62
N LEU A 139 -21.92 6.51 -1.24
CA LEU A 139 -20.76 7.08 -0.57
C LEU A 139 -21.14 8.08 0.53
N GLY A 140 -22.08 8.96 0.25
CA GLY A 140 -22.57 9.96 1.19
C GLY A 140 -23.25 9.33 2.40
N ASN A 141 -24.12 8.34 2.21
CA ASN A 141 -24.76 7.61 3.29
C ASN A 141 -23.77 6.86 4.17
N LEU A 142 -22.79 6.19 3.57
CA LEU A 142 -21.74 5.46 4.30
C LEU A 142 -20.89 6.43 5.13
N TYR A 143 -20.48 7.55 4.54
CA TYR A 143 -19.71 8.59 5.25
C TYR A 143 -20.51 9.20 6.41
N THR A 144 -21.76 9.59 6.18
CA THR A 144 -22.64 10.14 7.20
C THR A 144 -22.85 9.18 8.36
N ALA A 145 -23.13 7.90 8.06
CA ALA A 145 -23.27 6.86 9.09
C ALA A 145 -21.97 6.66 9.89
N GLY A 146 -20.81 6.74 9.23
CA GLY A 146 -19.50 6.67 9.87
C GLY A 146 -19.20 7.87 10.77
N MET A 147 -19.73 9.04 10.47
CA MET A 147 -19.57 10.25 11.29
C MET A 147 -20.54 10.34 12.48
N ASP A 148 -21.60 9.52 12.53
CA ASP A 148 -22.57 9.47 13.62
C ASP A 148 -22.05 8.66 14.82
N THR A 149 -21.16 9.28 15.59
CA THR A 149 -20.58 8.67 16.80
C THR A 149 -21.63 8.35 17.85
N ALA A 150 -22.69 9.17 17.96
CA ALA A 150 -23.73 8.97 18.96
C ALA A 150 -24.48 7.65 18.74
N THR A 151 -24.84 7.33 17.51
CA THR A 151 -25.44 6.04 17.16
C THR A 151 -24.48 4.88 17.37
N ILE A 152 -23.20 5.02 16.93
CA ILE A 152 -22.18 4.00 17.05
C ILE A 152 -21.90 3.69 18.53
N ASP A 153 -21.76 4.70 19.39
CA ASP A 153 -21.51 4.53 20.82
C ASP A 153 -22.69 3.89 21.54
N LYS A 154 -23.91 4.25 21.17
CA LYS A 154 -25.13 3.65 21.71
C LYS A 154 -25.23 2.16 21.38
N LEU A 155 -24.80 1.75 20.19
CA LEU A 155 -24.80 0.35 19.76
C LEU A 155 -23.72 -0.47 20.49
N GLY A 156 -22.60 0.14 20.89
CA GLY A 156 -21.50 -0.54 21.55
C GLY A 156 -20.93 -1.68 20.70
N TYR A 157 -21.05 -2.93 21.19
CA TYR A 157 -20.65 -4.15 20.43
C TYR A 157 -21.86 -4.97 19.94
N ASP A 158 -23.09 -4.44 20.04
CA ASP A 158 -24.29 -5.14 19.56
C ASP A 158 -24.17 -5.63 18.10
N PRO A 159 -23.52 -4.87 17.17
CA PRO A 159 -23.36 -5.32 15.80
C PRO A 159 -22.63 -6.67 15.64
N ILE A 160 -21.71 -7.00 16.54
CA ILE A 160 -20.93 -8.26 16.49
C ILE A 160 -21.45 -9.32 17.47
N ARG A 161 -22.39 -8.99 18.34
CA ARG A 161 -22.93 -9.90 19.37
C ARG A 161 -23.43 -11.24 18.81
N PRO A 162 -24.19 -11.28 17.68
CA PRO A 162 -24.61 -12.54 17.10
C PRO A 162 -23.46 -13.45 16.70
N LYS A 163 -22.38 -12.89 16.15
CA LYS A 163 -21.18 -13.62 15.76
C LYS A 163 -20.42 -14.16 16.96
N LEU A 164 -20.27 -13.34 18.01
CA LEU A 164 -19.67 -13.79 19.28
C LEU A 164 -20.46 -14.93 19.91
N ALA A 165 -21.79 -14.87 19.89
CA ALA A 165 -22.64 -15.96 20.40
C ALA A 165 -22.51 -17.26 19.56
N ALA A 166 -22.36 -17.14 18.24
CA ALA A 166 -22.08 -18.30 17.38
C ALA A 166 -20.73 -18.94 17.70
N ILE A 167 -19.68 -18.14 17.96
CA ILE A 167 -18.36 -18.60 18.37
C ILE A 167 -18.44 -19.30 19.75
N ASP A 168 -19.18 -18.72 20.69
CA ASP A 168 -19.38 -19.34 22.02
C ASP A 168 -20.10 -20.69 21.95
N ALA A 169 -20.82 -20.99 20.88
CA ALA A 169 -21.50 -22.27 20.68
C ALA A 169 -20.62 -23.38 20.09
N LEU A 170 -19.41 -23.07 19.60
CA LEU A 170 -18.48 -24.06 19.00
C LEU A 170 -17.93 -25.03 20.06
N ARG A 171 -17.97 -26.36 19.78
CA ARG A 171 -17.53 -27.39 20.70
C ARG A 171 -16.60 -28.42 20.10
N THR A 172 -16.62 -28.57 18.77
CA THR A 172 -15.87 -29.62 18.08
C THR A 172 -15.06 -29.05 16.92
N PRO A 173 -13.97 -29.71 16.50
CA PRO A 173 -13.21 -29.34 15.32
C PRO A 173 -14.07 -29.13 14.07
N ALA A 174 -15.04 -30.00 13.85
CA ALA A 174 -15.94 -29.91 12.70
C ALA A 174 -16.84 -28.65 12.74
N GLN A 175 -17.27 -28.21 13.93
CA GLN A 175 -18.01 -26.97 14.09
C GLN A 175 -17.12 -25.76 13.87
N ILE A 176 -15.86 -25.81 14.32
CA ILE A 176 -14.87 -24.74 14.10
C ILE A 176 -14.57 -24.63 12.60
N ALA A 177 -14.31 -25.75 11.90
CA ALA A 177 -14.10 -25.77 10.47
C ALA A 177 -15.30 -25.17 9.71
N GLY A 178 -16.53 -25.59 10.03
CA GLY A 178 -17.75 -25.05 9.40
C GLY A 178 -17.99 -23.56 9.71
N PHE A 179 -17.56 -23.07 10.87
CA PHE A 179 -17.56 -21.63 11.17
C PHE A 179 -16.55 -20.89 10.29
N LEU A 180 -15.33 -21.42 10.14
CA LEU A 180 -14.31 -20.84 9.26
C LEU A 180 -14.76 -20.84 7.80
N ASP A 181 -15.39 -21.93 7.31
CA ASP A 181 -15.94 -22.02 5.95
C ASP A 181 -16.88 -20.85 5.62
N THR A 182 -17.69 -20.41 6.59
CA THR A 182 -18.70 -19.36 6.37
C THR A 182 -18.22 -17.96 6.69
N SER A 183 -17.18 -17.80 7.53
CA SER A 183 -16.71 -16.53 8.05
C SER A 183 -16.14 -15.61 6.95
N PHE A 184 -15.57 -16.18 5.91
CA PHE A 184 -15.06 -15.45 4.75
C PHE A 184 -16.14 -14.63 4.04
N ASN A 185 -17.40 -15.13 4.02
CA ASN A 185 -18.52 -14.36 3.47
C ASN A 185 -18.79 -13.05 4.19
N ASP A 186 -18.32 -12.91 5.43
CA ASP A 186 -18.39 -11.66 6.21
C ASP A 186 -17.08 -10.86 6.15
N GLY A 187 -16.13 -11.27 5.31
CA GLY A 187 -14.82 -10.65 5.15
C GLY A 187 -13.81 -11.04 6.23
N ASN A 188 -13.98 -12.17 6.93
CA ASN A 188 -13.06 -12.62 7.98
C ASN A 188 -12.46 -14.00 7.68
N GLY A 189 -11.19 -14.05 7.30
CA GLY A 189 -10.42 -15.27 7.09
C GLY A 189 -9.90 -15.91 8.39
N TYR A 190 -9.69 -15.13 9.43
CA TYR A 190 -9.14 -15.47 10.73
C TYR A 190 -7.73 -16.09 10.70
N VAL A 191 -7.56 -17.28 10.15
CA VAL A 191 -6.30 -18.05 10.23
C VAL A 191 -5.50 -18.01 8.93
N PHE A 192 -6.17 -17.99 7.81
CA PHE A 192 -5.57 -17.93 6.48
C PHE A 192 -6.35 -16.97 5.60
N ASP A 193 -5.73 -16.51 4.54
CA ASP A 193 -6.38 -15.69 3.52
C ASP A 193 -6.74 -16.51 2.29
N PHE A 194 -7.84 -16.16 1.61
CA PHE A 194 -8.27 -16.76 0.36
C PHE A 194 -8.78 -15.70 -0.61
N GLY A 195 -8.22 -15.70 -1.82
CA GLY A 195 -8.59 -14.76 -2.87
C GLY A 195 -8.27 -15.28 -4.27
N SER A 196 -8.55 -14.47 -5.29
CA SER A 196 -8.20 -14.76 -6.67
C SER A 196 -6.82 -14.24 -7.03
N GLY A 197 -6.12 -14.91 -7.95
CA GLY A 197 -4.85 -14.46 -8.49
C GLY A 197 -4.52 -15.14 -9.82
N ALA A 198 -3.68 -14.51 -10.63
CA ALA A 198 -3.19 -15.14 -11.86
C ALA A 198 -2.24 -16.30 -11.50
N SER A 199 -2.45 -17.44 -12.15
CA SER A 199 -1.61 -18.62 -11.94
C SER A 199 -0.19 -18.37 -12.45
N PHE A 200 0.83 -18.60 -11.62
CA PHE A 200 2.23 -18.47 -12.06
C PHE A 200 2.67 -19.50 -13.12
N LYS A 201 1.86 -20.55 -13.33
CA LYS A 201 2.07 -21.54 -14.40
C LYS A 201 1.44 -21.15 -15.73
N ASP A 202 0.31 -20.45 -15.67
CA ASP A 202 -0.43 -19.91 -16.81
C ASP A 202 -1.14 -18.64 -16.35
N ALA A 203 -0.44 -17.53 -16.44
CA ALA A 203 -0.92 -16.22 -15.97
C ALA A 203 -2.15 -15.70 -16.72
N THR A 204 -2.56 -16.37 -17.81
CA THR A 204 -3.83 -16.08 -18.48
C THR A 204 -5.06 -16.56 -17.70
N GLN A 205 -4.88 -17.35 -16.65
CA GLN A 205 -5.95 -17.96 -15.86
C GLN A 205 -5.92 -17.48 -14.42
N GLN A 206 -7.08 -17.11 -13.89
CA GLN A 206 -7.27 -16.81 -12.48
C GLN A 206 -7.61 -18.10 -11.70
N ILE A 207 -6.92 -18.30 -10.58
CA ILE A 207 -7.17 -19.42 -9.66
C ILE A 207 -7.33 -18.92 -8.22
N GLY A 208 -7.75 -19.78 -7.31
CA GLY A 208 -7.75 -19.49 -5.88
C GLY A 208 -6.34 -19.56 -5.28
N PHE A 209 -6.04 -18.63 -4.38
CA PHE A 209 -4.81 -18.59 -3.58
C PHE A 209 -5.16 -18.69 -2.10
N VAL A 210 -4.44 -19.54 -1.39
CA VAL A 210 -4.48 -19.69 0.06
C VAL A 210 -3.14 -19.27 0.62
N ASN A 211 -3.14 -18.31 1.54
CA ASN A 211 -1.94 -17.78 2.17
C ASN A 211 -2.03 -17.82 3.70
N GLN A 212 -0.87 -17.90 4.37
CA GLN A 212 -0.79 -17.77 5.81
C GLN A 212 -1.33 -16.42 6.29
N ASP A 213 -2.07 -16.42 7.40
CA ASP A 213 -2.56 -15.23 8.11
C ASP A 213 -2.81 -15.56 9.59
N GLY A 214 -3.57 -14.74 10.32
CA GLY A 214 -4.10 -15.05 11.63
C GLY A 214 -3.20 -14.65 12.81
N LEU A 215 -2.11 -13.92 12.58
CA LEU A 215 -1.31 -13.29 13.62
C LEU A 215 -1.83 -11.88 13.91
N GLY A 216 -1.97 -11.54 15.18
CA GLY A 216 -2.34 -10.18 15.60
C GLY A 216 -1.14 -9.24 15.78
N LEU A 217 0.09 -9.78 15.96
CA LEU A 217 1.35 -9.03 15.96
C LEU A 217 2.00 -9.07 14.56
N PRO A 218 2.85 -8.08 14.21
CA PRO A 218 3.29 -7.85 12.82
C PRO A 218 4.04 -9.02 12.15
N THR A 219 4.87 -9.74 12.90
CA THR A 219 5.69 -10.83 12.35
C THR A 219 5.84 -11.99 13.33
N PRO A 220 6.24 -13.20 12.87
CA PRO A 220 6.54 -14.32 13.75
C PRO A 220 7.56 -14.00 14.85
N GLU A 221 8.50 -13.10 14.57
CA GLU A 221 9.54 -12.69 15.53
C GLU A 221 8.96 -12.11 16.82
N TYR A 222 7.87 -11.34 16.74
CA TYR A 222 7.18 -10.79 17.90
C TYR A 222 6.72 -11.86 18.90
N TYR A 223 6.43 -13.07 18.42
CA TYR A 223 6.02 -14.21 19.24
C TYR A 223 7.20 -15.02 19.77
N LEU A 224 8.25 -15.17 18.94
CA LEU A 224 9.29 -16.17 19.15
C LEU A 224 10.56 -15.62 19.80
N SER A 225 10.86 -14.34 19.60
CA SER A 225 12.07 -13.70 20.13
C SER A 225 12.08 -13.67 21.65
N GLN A 226 13.26 -13.92 22.22
CA GLN A 226 13.51 -13.83 23.67
C GLN A 226 14.05 -12.46 24.09
N ASP A 227 14.18 -11.52 23.15
CA ASP A 227 14.58 -10.17 23.46
C ASP A 227 13.60 -9.50 24.44
N PRO A 228 14.09 -8.74 25.44
CA PRO A 228 13.24 -8.08 26.42
C PRO A 228 12.20 -7.12 25.82
N SER A 229 12.50 -6.47 24.69
CA SER A 229 11.58 -5.56 23.99
C SER A 229 10.35 -6.31 23.45
N TYR A 230 10.56 -7.42 22.78
CA TYR A 230 9.47 -8.26 22.26
C TYR A 230 8.67 -8.93 23.39
N ARG A 231 9.33 -9.34 24.48
CA ARG A 231 8.59 -9.86 25.65
C ARG A 231 7.68 -8.81 26.28
N LYS A 232 8.14 -7.56 26.35
CA LYS A 232 7.30 -6.44 26.80
C LYS A 232 6.11 -6.23 25.89
N ILE A 233 6.31 -6.20 24.58
CA ILE A 233 5.23 -6.05 23.59
C ILE A 233 4.19 -7.18 23.74
N ARG A 234 4.61 -8.44 23.91
CA ARG A 234 3.68 -9.56 24.17
C ARG A 234 2.85 -9.37 25.42
N ALA A 235 3.44 -8.85 26.50
CA ALA A 235 2.70 -8.59 27.75
C ALA A 235 1.65 -7.47 27.54
N GLU A 236 2.00 -6.41 26.81
CA GLU A 236 1.08 -5.32 26.46
C GLU A 236 -0.03 -5.82 25.49
N TYR A 237 0.32 -6.72 24.57
CA TYR A 237 -0.63 -7.38 23.68
C TYR A 237 -1.65 -8.23 24.43
N VAL A 238 -1.23 -9.04 25.41
CA VAL A 238 -2.14 -9.79 26.29
C VAL A 238 -3.10 -8.85 27.04
N SER A 239 -2.60 -7.70 27.48
CA SER A 239 -3.43 -6.69 28.16
C SER A 239 -4.46 -6.07 27.22
N TYR A 240 -4.06 -5.77 25.98
CA TYR A 240 -4.96 -5.31 24.92
C TYR A 240 -6.07 -6.32 24.61
N ILE A 241 -5.71 -7.60 24.41
CA ILE A 241 -6.65 -8.68 24.15
C ILE A 241 -7.65 -8.81 25.32
N ALA A 242 -7.15 -8.86 26.56
CA ALA A 242 -8.00 -8.98 27.75
C ALA A 242 -9.00 -7.81 27.84
N LYS A 243 -8.55 -6.59 27.57
CA LYS A 243 -9.41 -5.41 27.55
C LYS A 243 -10.46 -5.46 26.43
N ALA A 244 -10.09 -5.88 25.23
CA ALA A 244 -11.01 -6.06 24.11
C ALA A 244 -12.12 -7.08 24.44
N LEU A 245 -11.75 -8.21 25.04
CA LEU A 245 -12.70 -9.24 25.52
C LEU A 245 -13.63 -8.71 26.62
N GLN A 246 -13.12 -7.91 27.58
CA GLN A 246 -13.93 -7.28 28.63
C GLN A 246 -14.94 -6.30 28.04
N LEU A 247 -14.54 -5.46 27.10
CA LEU A 247 -15.44 -4.52 26.43
C LEU A 247 -16.59 -5.24 25.72
N ALA A 248 -16.34 -6.47 25.24
CA ALA A 248 -17.35 -7.33 24.62
C ALA A 248 -18.10 -8.24 25.63
N GLY A 249 -18.01 -7.96 26.92
CA GLY A 249 -18.80 -8.62 27.98
C GLY A 249 -18.16 -9.85 28.60
N THR A 250 -16.90 -10.19 28.29
CA THR A 250 -16.19 -11.26 29.01
C THR A 250 -15.89 -10.81 30.45
N PRO A 251 -16.24 -11.60 31.49
CA PRO A 251 -15.92 -11.27 32.86
C PRO A 251 -14.41 -11.06 33.09
N GLU A 252 -14.05 -10.10 33.95
CA GLU A 252 -12.66 -9.74 34.23
C GLU A 252 -11.79 -10.93 34.59
N ALA A 253 -12.29 -11.83 35.48
CA ALA A 253 -11.57 -13.03 35.90
C ALA A 253 -11.29 -14.02 34.75
N ALA A 254 -12.07 -14.00 33.67
CA ALA A 254 -11.91 -14.88 32.51
C ALA A 254 -11.11 -14.23 31.36
N ALA A 255 -11.03 -12.90 31.32
CA ALA A 255 -10.47 -12.16 30.18
C ALA A 255 -8.97 -12.44 30.00
N LYS A 256 -8.17 -12.35 31.08
CA LYS A 256 -6.73 -12.62 30.98
C LYS A 256 -6.41 -14.08 30.62
N PRO A 257 -7.03 -15.11 31.23
CA PRO A 257 -6.86 -16.50 30.78
C PRO A 257 -7.20 -16.73 29.33
N GLN A 258 -8.27 -16.09 28.79
CA GLN A 258 -8.59 -16.17 27.38
C GLN A 258 -7.54 -15.44 26.51
N ALA A 259 -7.04 -14.29 26.94
CA ALA A 259 -5.96 -13.58 26.22
C ALA A 259 -4.67 -14.41 26.15
N ASP A 260 -4.32 -15.12 27.24
CA ASP A 260 -3.17 -16.03 27.26
C ASP A 260 -3.39 -17.21 26.26
N GLN A 261 -4.64 -17.71 26.13
CA GLN A 261 -5.00 -18.73 25.13
C GLN A 261 -4.88 -18.23 23.69
N VAL A 262 -5.26 -16.98 23.43
CA VAL A 262 -5.07 -16.34 22.11
C VAL A 262 -3.60 -16.27 21.77
N LEU A 263 -2.77 -15.69 22.65
CA LEU A 263 -1.33 -15.59 22.43
C LEU A 263 -0.68 -16.96 22.21
N ALA A 264 -1.13 -18.00 22.92
CA ALA A 264 -0.60 -19.35 22.77
C ALA A 264 -0.92 -19.92 21.36
N LEU A 265 -2.16 -19.79 20.88
CA LEU A 265 -2.55 -20.28 19.55
C LEU A 265 -1.81 -19.52 18.45
N GLU A 266 -1.74 -18.19 18.54
CA GLU A 266 -0.98 -17.37 17.59
C GLU A 266 0.53 -17.71 17.62
N THR A 267 1.10 -18.02 18.80
CA THR A 267 2.49 -18.47 18.90
C THR A 267 2.73 -19.78 18.17
N ASP A 268 1.78 -20.71 18.21
CA ASP A 268 1.90 -21.98 17.49
C ASP A 268 1.78 -21.75 15.97
N LEU A 269 0.89 -20.88 15.51
CA LEU A 269 0.83 -20.44 14.10
C LEU A 269 2.14 -19.75 13.68
N ALA A 270 2.67 -18.84 14.52
CA ALA A 270 3.90 -18.10 14.24
C ALA A 270 5.13 -19.01 14.03
N LYS A 271 5.20 -20.16 14.72
CA LYS A 271 6.28 -21.16 14.52
C LYS A 271 6.28 -21.76 13.10
N ALA A 272 5.13 -21.80 12.45
CA ALA A 272 4.96 -22.35 11.11
C ALA A 272 4.89 -21.26 10.03
N SER A 273 4.77 -19.99 10.42
CA SER A 273 4.70 -18.85 9.52
C SER A 273 6.08 -18.49 8.96
N LEU A 274 6.11 -18.07 7.71
CA LEU A 274 7.27 -17.46 7.08
C LEU A 274 7.42 -16.00 7.53
N SER A 275 8.67 -15.53 7.62
CA SER A 275 9.00 -14.12 7.83
C SER A 275 8.66 -13.25 6.61
N PRO A 276 8.55 -11.91 6.75
CA PRO A 276 8.35 -11.02 5.63
C PRO A 276 9.36 -11.19 4.51
N ALA A 277 10.65 -11.31 4.82
CA ALA A 277 11.69 -11.53 3.82
C ALA A 277 11.57 -12.89 3.08
N GLU A 278 11.07 -13.92 3.75
CA GLU A 278 10.81 -15.21 3.10
C GLU A 278 9.57 -15.16 2.21
N LEU A 279 8.54 -14.40 2.59
CA LEU A 279 7.32 -14.23 1.80
C LEU A 279 7.56 -13.49 0.48
N LEU A 280 8.58 -12.64 0.38
CA LEU A 280 8.94 -11.97 -0.87
C LEU A 280 9.49 -12.93 -1.94
N ASN A 281 9.91 -14.14 -1.56
CA ASN A 281 10.42 -15.09 -2.55
C ASN A 281 9.25 -15.73 -3.33
N PRO A 282 9.16 -15.58 -4.67
CA PRO A 282 8.07 -16.14 -5.48
C PRO A 282 7.89 -17.67 -5.34
N SER A 283 8.91 -18.41 -4.83
CA SER A 283 8.77 -19.83 -4.51
C SER A 283 7.88 -20.09 -3.31
N ASN A 284 7.74 -19.10 -2.44
CA ASN A 284 6.92 -19.17 -1.23
C ASN A 284 5.55 -18.49 -1.42
N GLU A 285 5.30 -17.91 -2.61
CA GLU A 285 4.04 -17.25 -2.96
C GLU A 285 3.11 -18.16 -3.78
N PHE A 286 3.66 -19.18 -4.44
CA PHE A 286 2.89 -20.03 -5.34
C PHE A 286 3.31 -21.48 -5.26
N GLN A 287 2.35 -22.33 -4.88
CA GLN A 287 2.44 -23.79 -4.99
C GLN A 287 1.10 -24.36 -5.39
N PHE A 288 0.96 -24.70 -6.68
CA PHE A 288 -0.28 -25.32 -7.16
C PHE A 288 -0.44 -26.72 -6.59
N VAL A 289 -1.61 -26.97 -5.98
CA VAL A 289 -2.05 -28.27 -5.46
C VAL A 289 -3.44 -28.60 -6.00
N THR A 290 -3.71 -29.86 -6.24
CA THR A 290 -5.08 -30.36 -6.47
C THR A 290 -5.87 -30.34 -5.16
N ILE A 291 -7.20 -30.35 -5.23
CA ILE A 291 -8.03 -30.39 -4.00
C ILE A 291 -7.70 -31.62 -3.15
N ALA A 292 -7.51 -32.79 -3.76
CA ALA A 292 -7.11 -33.99 -3.04
C ALA A 292 -5.71 -33.90 -2.40
N GLU A 293 -4.81 -33.08 -2.92
CA GLU A 293 -3.52 -32.77 -2.29
C GLU A 293 -3.68 -31.77 -1.15
N ALA A 294 -4.53 -30.77 -1.31
CA ALA A 294 -4.88 -29.83 -0.24
C ALA A 294 -5.53 -30.56 0.95
N ASP A 295 -6.51 -31.41 0.70
CA ASP A 295 -7.15 -32.23 1.75
C ASP A 295 -6.17 -33.21 2.45
N ARG A 296 -5.09 -33.64 1.77
CA ARG A 296 -4.03 -34.44 2.42
C ARG A 296 -3.12 -33.60 3.33
N ILE A 297 -2.95 -32.32 3.02
CA ILE A 297 -2.19 -31.39 3.87
C ILE A 297 -3.03 -31.04 5.12
N THR A 298 -4.34 -30.89 4.96
CA THR A 298 -5.27 -30.50 6.02
C THR A 298 -6.43 -31.53 6.13
N PRO A 299 -6.17 -32.75 6.65
CA PRO A 299 -7.17 -33.84 6.67
C PRO A 299 -8.41 -33.56 7.53
N HIS A 300 -8.38 -32.56 8.41
CA HIS A 300 -9.53 -32.17 9.23
C HIS A 300 -10.29 -30.96 8.68
N PHE A 301 -9.81 -30.36 7.56
CA PHE A 301 -10.43 -29.24 6.87
C PHE A 301 -10.68 -29.60 5.40
N SER A 302 -11.92 -29.58 4.94
CA SER A 302 -12.29 -29.95 3.57
C SER A 302 -12.29 -28.76 2.64
N TRP A 303 -11.37 -28.72 1.68
CA TRP A 303 -11.30 -27.65 0.67
C TRP A 303 -12.46 -27.66 -0.30
N GLU A 304 -13.05 -28.83 -0.59
CA GLU A 304 -14.26 -28.93 -1.40
C GLU A 304 -15.42 -28.17 -0.73
N LYS A 305 -15.70 -28.45 0.57
CA LYS A 305 -16.75 -27.77 1.32
C LYS A 305 -16.48 -26.28 1.47
N PHE A 306 -15.21 -25.90 1.70
CA PHE A 306 -14.81 -24.51 1.78
C PHE A 306 -15.13 -23.77 0.48
N LEU A 307 -14.69 -24.28 -0.69
CA LEU A 307 -14.95 -23.66 -1.99
C LEU A 307 -16.44 -23.58 -2.31
N GLU A 308 -17.23 -24.64 -1.98
CA GLU A 308 -18.68 -24.62 -2.09
C GLU A 308 -19.31 -23.50 -1.24
N ALA A 309 -18.86 -23.32 0.02
CA ALA A 309 -19.33 -22.27 0.90
C ALA A 309 -19.03 -20.86 0.36
N GLN A 310 -17.92 -20.70 -0.39
CA GLN A 310 -17.58 -19.46 -1.09
C GLN A 310 -18.33 -19.27 -2.41
N GLY A 311 -19.10 -20.26 -2.87
CA GLY A 311 -19.74 -20.22 -4.19
C GLY A 311 -18.74 -20.34 -5.36
N VAL A 312 -17.54 -20.87 -5.10
CA VAL A 312 -16.50 -21.09 -6.09
C VAL A 312 -16.60 -22.52 -6.62
N ALA A 313 -16.63 -22.68 -7.93
CA ALA A 313 -16.64 -24.02 -8.53
C ALA A 313 -15.35 -24.77 -8.16
N VAL A 314 -15.50 -26.02 -7.72
CA VAL A 314 -14.36 -26.90 -7.46
C VAL A 314 -13.62 -27.16 -8.77
N GLY A 315 -12.51 -26.45 -8.95
CA GLY A 315 -11.70 -26.51 -10.16
C GLY A 315 -10.63 -27.61 -10.10
N LYS A 316 -9.59 -27.47 -10.91
CA LYS A 316 -8.46 -28.42 -10.93
C LYS A 316 -7.58 -28.37 -9.67
N GLY A 317 -7.65 -27.26 -8.93
CA GLY A 317 -6.85 -27.00 -7.74
C GLY A 317 -6.72 -25.51 -7.46
N LEU A 318 -5.86 -25.18 -6.51
CA LEU A 318 -5.57 -23.83 -6.04
C LEU A 318 -4.07 -23.67 -5.74
N SER A 319 -3.61 -22.47 -5.46
CA SER A 319 -2.29 -22.24 -4.89
C SER A 319 -2.36 -22.32 -3.36
N MET A 320 -1.54 -23.19 -2.76
CA MET A 320 -1.33 -23.27 -1.32
C MET A 320 0.17 -23.08 -1.06
N ALA A 321 0.58 -21.82 -0.98
CA ALA A 321 1.98 -21.44 -1.04
C ALA A 321 2.76 -21.83 0.22
N GLN A 322 2.10 -21.89 1.39
CA GLN A 322 2.73 -22.23 2.67
C GLN A 322 2.15 -23.52 3.28
N PRO A 323 2.44 -24.71 2.69
CA PRO A 323 1.84 -25.98 3.12
C PRO A 323 2.21 -26.38 4.55
N LYS A 324 3.37 -25.94 5.07
CA LYS A 324 3.76 -26.16 6.46
C LYS A 324 2.86 -25.41 7.46
N PHE A 325 2.51 -24.18 7.12
CA PHE A 325 1.58 -23.38 7.89
C PHE A 325 0.19 -24.01 7.90
N MET A 326 -0.29 -24.45 6.74
CA MET A 326 -1.59 -25.10 6.61
C MET A 326 -1.65 -26.44 7.37
N ALA A 327 -0.56 -27.20 7.40
CA ALA A 327 -0.47 -28.41 8.19
C ALA A 327 -0.48 -28.12 9.71
N GLU A 328 0.11 -27.03 10.18
CA GLU A 328 0.04 -26.62 11.59
C GLU A 328 -1.37 -26.12 11.94
N PHE A 329 -2.02 -25.36 11.04
CA PHE A 329 -3.42 -24.98 11.18
C PHE A 329 -4.31 -26.23 11.37
N ASP A 330 -4.17 -27.26 10.52
CA ASP A 330 -4.94 -28.50 10.62
C ASP A 330 -4.69 -29.25 11.95
N LYS A 331 -3.44 -29.30 12.38
CA LYS A 331 -3.07 -29.89 13.66
C LYS A 331 -3.70 -29.13 14.85
N LEU A 332 -3.71 -27.80 14.82
CA LEU A 332 -4.39 -26.97 15.81
C LEU A 332 -5.90 -27.17 15.76
N LEU A 333 -6.50 -27.25 14.58
CA LEU A 333 -7.92 -27.54 14.39
C LEU A 333 -8.31 -28.88 15.04
N ALA A 334 -7.49 -29.90 14.87
CA ALA A 334 -7.74 -31.24 15.40
C ALA A 334 -7.54 -31.35 16.91
N ASN A 335 -6.54 -30.66 17.48
CA ASN A 335 -6.04 -30.96 18.84
C ASN A 335 -6.21 -29.83 19.86
N ALA A 336 -6.31 -28.57 19.42
CA ALA A 336 -6.48 -27.47 20.37
C ALA A 336 -7.88 -27.51 21.01
N PRO A 337 -7.99 -27.20 22.31
CA PRO A 337 -9.29 -27.15 22.98
C PRO A 337 -10.25 -26.17 22.28
N ALA A 338 -11.54 -26.52 22.20
CA ALA A 338 -12.55 -25.62 21.63
C ALA A 338 -12.59 -24.25 22.33
N SER A 339 -12.31 -24.19 23.65
CA SER A 339 -12.22 -22.92 24.39
C SER A 339 -11.08 -22.02 23.91
N GLN A 340 -9.97 -22.58 23.43
CA GLN A 340 -8.84 -21.81 22.88
C GLN A 340 -9.23 -21.22 21.51
N TRP A 341 -9.87 -22.00 20.67
CA TRP A 341 -10.44 -21.51 19.41
C TRP A 341 -11.51 -20.44 19.61
N GLN A 342 -12.39 -20.64 20.61
CA GLN A 342 -13.40 -19.62 20.94
C GLN A 342 -12.72 -18.30 21.36
N ALA A 343 -11.71 -18.33 22.22
CA ALA A 343 -10.99 -17.14 22.65
C ALA A 343 -10.32 -16.44 21.44
N TYR A 344 -9.64 -17.19 20.58
CA TYR A 344 -8.97 -16.68 19.38
C TYR A 344 -9.96 -16.04 18.42
N LEU A 345 -11.02 -16.74 18.01
CA LEU A 345 -12.01 -16.26 17.07
C LEU A 345 -12.78 -15.03 17.60
N LYS A 346 -13.11 -15.03 18.91
CA LYS A 346 -13.74 -13.88 19.55
C LYS A 346 -12.83 -12.65 19.55
N PHE A 347 -11.57 -12.82 19.93
CA PHE A 347 -10.63 -11.72 19.93
C PHE A 347 -10.45 -11.11 18.54
N HIS A 348 -10.18 -11.93 17.52
CA HIS A 348 -10.03 -11.43 16.15
C HIS A 348 -11.31 -10.78 15.63
N THR A 349 -12.50 -11.33 15.93
CA THR A 349 -13.79 -10.68 15.60
C THR A 349 -13.89 -9.29 16.22
N ILE A 350 -13.52 -9.14 17.49
CA ILE A 350 -13.58 -7.87 18.20
C ILE A 350 -12.52 -6.90 17.67
N SER A 351 -11.30 -7.36 17.50
CA SER A 351 -10.17 -6.55 17.03
C SER A 351 -10.43 -5.97 15.64
N ASP A 352 -10.88 -6.82 14.70
CA ASP A 352 -11.19 -6.41 13.32
C ASP A 352 -12.38 -5.45 13.25
N ALA A 353 -13.36 -5.60 14.13
CA ALA A 353 -14.52 -4.72 14.20
C ALA A 353 -14.25 -3.41 14.94
N SER A 354 -13.26 -3.37 15.84
CA SER A 354 -13.00 -2.25 16.77
C SER A 354 -13.01 -0.86 16.14
N PRO A 355 -12.44 -0.63 14.92
CA PRO A 355 -12.46 0.69 14.28
C PRO A 355 -13.87 1.22 13.96
N ALA A 356 -14.85 0.32 13.80
CA ALA A 356 -16.23 0.64 13.46
C ALA A 356 -17.22 0.49 14.63
N LEU A 357 -16.75 0.11 15.82
CA LEU A 357 -17.52 0.00 17.06
C LEU A 357 -17.43 1.30 17.88
N SER A 358 -17.95 1.28 19.13
CA SER A 358 -17.94 2.45 20.02
C SER A 358 -16.53 2.93 20.36
N GLU A 359 -16.44 4.18 20.83
CA GLU A 359 -15.17 4.85 21.15
C GLU A 359 -14.28 4.01 22.08
N ALA A 360 -14.85 3.27 23.03
CA ALA A 360 -14.08 2.42 23.94
C ALA A 360 -13.27 1.34 23.21
N PHE A 361 -13.82 0.71 22.16
CA PHE A 361 -13.12 -0.26 21.33
C PHE A 361 -12.07 0.40 20.45
N GLN A 362 -12.43 1.54 19.85
CA GLN A 362 -11.52 2.31 19.02
C GLN A 362 -10.29 2.76 19.80
N ASN A 363 -10.49 3.26 21.03
CA ASN A 363 -9.39 3.71 21.90
C ASN A 363 -8.51 2.54 22.32
N ASN A 364 -9.09 1.40 22.74
CA ASN A 364 -8.30 0.21 23.10
C ASN A 364 -7.45 -0.28 21.92
N HIS A 365 -7.97 -0.24 20.70
CA HIS A 365 -7.26 -0.62 19.49
C HIS A 365 -6.11 0.37 19.19
N TYR A 366 -6.37 1.66 19.26
CA TYR A 366 -5.37 2.72 19.09
C TYR A 366 -4.25 2.63 20.13
N ASP A 367 -4.57 2.46 21.40
CA ASP A 367 -3.61 2.40 22.50
C ASP A 367 -2.55 1.32 22.26
N PHE A 368 -2.93 0.22 21.62
CA PHE A 368 -2.00 -0.86 21.34
C PHE A 368 -1.32 -0.70 19.98
N TYR A 369 -2.06 -0.67 18.88
CA TYR A 369 -1.46 -0.72 17.53
C TYR A 369 -0.79 0.59 17.11
N ASP A 370 -1.44 1.73 17.38
CA ASP A 370 -0.90 3.02 16.93
C ASP A 370 0.07 3.62 17.96
N MET A 371 -0.31 3.66 19.24
CA MET A 371 0.51 4.28 20.28
C MET A 371 1.63 3.35 20.76
N THR A 372 1.32 2.10 21.14
CA THR A 372 2.31 1.18 21.71
C THR A 372 3.28 0.66 20.65
N LEU A 373 2.78 0.14 19.53
CA LEU A 373 3.62 -0.38 18.44
C LEU A 373 4.14 0.74 17.54
N GLY A 374 3.29 1.64 17.08
CA GLY A 374 3.63 2.67 16.11
C GLY A 374 4.26 3.92 16.71
N GLY A 375 4.09 4.17 18.02
CA GLY A 375 4.60 5.38 18.68
C GLY A 375 3.87 6.65 18.29
N GLN A 376 2.62 6.57 17.81
CA GLN A 376 1.77 7.70 17.43
C GLN A 376 1.14 8.32 18.68
N PRO A 377 1.43 9.62 19.01
CA PRO A 377 0.96 10.23 20.25
C PRO A 377 -0.55 10.49 20.32
N GLU A 378 -1.15 10.84 19.19
CA GLU A 378 -2.57 11.18 19.10
C GLU A 378 -3.25 10.35 18.04
N GLN A 379 -4.47 10.03 18.31
CA GLN A 379 -5.32 9.31 17.39
C GLN A 379 -5.73 10.22 16.18
N LYS A 380 -5.80 9.77 14.90
CA LYS A 380 -6.29 10.56 13.74
C LYS A 380 -7.72 11.06 13.95
N PRO A 381 -8.07 12.26 13.53
CA PRO A 381 -9.44 12.80 13.59
C PRO A 381 -10.48 11.82 13.00
N ARG A 382 -11.69 11.79 13.56
CA ARG A 382 -12.76 10.86 13.13
C ARG A 382 -12.93 10.84 11.61
N TRP A 383 -12.95 12.01 10.98
CA TRP A 383 -13.15 12.10 9.54
C TRP A 383 -12.06 11.36 8.74
N LYS A 384 -10.77 11.44 9.15
CA LYS A 384 -9.68 10.70 8.48
C LYS A 384 -9.90 9.20 8.54
N ARG A 385 -10.36 8.71 9.70
CA ARG A 385 -10.67 7.28 9.89
C ARG A 385 -11.84 6.83 9.04
N VAL A 386 -12.92 7.64 9.02
CA VAL A 386 -14.13 7.32 8.24
C VAL A 386 -13.82 7.38 6.75
N VAL A 387 -13.07 8.39 6.27
CA VAL A 387 -12.58 8.42 4.87
C VAL A 387 -11.79 7.16 4.53
N GLY A 388 -10.89 6.71 5.42
CA GLY A 388 -10.17 5.45 5.25
C GLY A 388 -11.10 4.25 5.10
N MET A 389 -12.08 4.08 6.01
CA MET A 389 -13.04 2.97 5.95
C MET A 389 -13.95 3.03 4.71
N VAL A 390 -14.36 4.21 4.26
CA VAL A 390 -15.11 4.39 3.00
C VAL A 390 -14.23 4.02 1.80
N ASN A 391 -12.95 4.39 1.83
CA ASN A 391 -11.99 4.05 0.80
C ASN A 391 -11.78 2.54 0.69
N ASP A 392 -11.69 1.84 1.83
CA ASP A 392 -11.59 0.37 1.84
C ASP A 392 -12.87 -0.29 1.33
N ALA A 393 -14.03 0.27 1.67
CA ALA A 393 -15.33 -0.27 1.28
C ALA A 393 -15.65 -0.04 -0.21
N MET A 394 -15.44 1.20 -0.70
CA MET A 394 -15.89 1.65 -2.03
C MET A 394 -14.82 2.48 -2.75
N GLY A 395 -13.54 2.21 -2.54
CA GLY A 395 -12.43 3.05 -3.00
C GLY A 395 -12.40 3.31 -4.51
N MET A 396 -12.71 2.34 -5.35
CA MET A 396 -12.78 2.55 -6.80
C MET A 396 -13.95 3.46 -7.19
N GLY A 397 -15.07 3.40 -6.48
CA GLY A 397 -16.19 4.33 -6.67
C GLY A 397 -15.83 5.75 -6.23
N LEU A 398 -15.19 5.90 -5.07
CA LEU A 398 -14.65 7.19 -4.62
C LEU A 398 -13.60 7.73 -5.60
N GLY A 399 -12.76 6.85 -6.15
CA GLY A 399 -11.75 7.17 -7.17
C GLY A 399 -12.33 7.73 -8.46
N GLN A 400 -13.50 7.26 -8.88
CA GLN A 400 -14.20 7.80 -10.04
C GLN A 400 -14.57 9.28 -9.85
N LEU A 401 -15.05 9.64 -8.66
CA LEU A 401 -15.34 11.04 -8.32
C LEU A 401 -14.08 11.87 -8.12
N TYR A 402 -13.01 11.25 -7.57
CA TYR A 402 -11.73 11.91 -7.36
C TYR A 402 -11.10 12.37 -8.68
N VAL A 403 -10.97 11.49 -9.66
CA VAL A 403 -10.32 11.83 -10.93
C VAL A 403 -11.10 12.87 -11.71
N ALA A 404 -12.42 12.84 -11.65
CA ALA A 404 -13.27 13.83 -12.29
C ALA A 404 -13.03 15.26 -11.79
N ARG A 405 -12.55 15.42 -10.53
CA ARG A 405 -12.32 16.73 -9.89
C ARG A 405 -10.86 17.15 -9.83
N TYR A 406 -9.93 16.20 -9.64
CA TYR A 406 -8.55 16.48 -9.22
C TYR A 406 -7.47 16.02 -10.20
N PHE A 407 -7.83 15.37 -11.30
CA PHE A 407 -6.83 14.91 -12.26
C PHE A 407 -7.13 15.36 -13.69
N SER A 408 -6.24 16.19 -14.25
CA SER A 408 -6.48 16.78 -15.58
C SER A 408 -6.04 15.85 -16.72
N PRO A 409 -6.69 15.90 -17.89
CA PRO A 409 -6.23 15.20 -19.10
C PRO A 409 -4.80 15.56 -19.51
N GLN A 410 -4.39 16.81 -19.29
CA GLN A 410 -3.04 17.27 -19.58
C GLN A 410 -2.00 16.58 -18.73
N ALA A 411 -2.28 16.39 -17.43
CA ALA A 411 -1.41 15.65 -16.52
C ALA A 411 -1.26 14.18 -16.99
N LYS A 412 -2.36 13.52 -17.39
CA LYS A 412 -2.33 12.16 -17.94
C LYS A 412 -1.43 12.07 -19.16
N THR A 413 -1.64 12.95 -20.16
CA THR A 413 -0.84 12.98 -21.40
C THR A 413 0.66 13.19 -21.13
N ARG A 414 1.00 14.11 -20.19
CA ARG A 414 2.41 14.35 -19.83
C ARG A 414 3.04 13.14 -19.13
N ALA A 415 2.30 12.47 -18.25
CA ALA A 415 2.77 11.25 -17.59
C ALA A 415 2.95 10.10 -18.59
N GLU A 416 2.06 9.94 -19.57
CA GLU A 416 2.19 8.97 -20.67
C GLU A 416 3.47 9.20 -21.49
N GLN A 417 3.83 10.46 -21.76
CA GLN A 417 5.08 10.79 -22.44
C GLN A 417 6.30 10.41 -21.63
N LEU A 418 6.31 10.68 -20.31
CA LEU A 418 7.40 10.29 -19.42
C LEU A 418 7.57 8.76 -19.38
N VAL A 419 6.47 8.02 -19.26
CA VAL A 419 6.50 6.54 -19.29
C VAL A 419 7.07 6.03 -20.62
N ALA A 420 6.68 6.60 -21.75
CA ALA A 420 7.21 6.22 -23.06
C ALA A 420 8.73 6.46 -23.16
N ASN A 421 9.20 7.63 -22.69
CA ASN A 421 10.62 8.00 -22.71
C ASN A 421 11.46 7.13 -21.77
N ILE A 422 10.96 6.84 -20.57
CA ILE A 422 11.61 5.93 -19.60
C ILE A 422 11.74 4.52 -20.19
N ARG A 423 10.69 4.00 -20.82
CA ARG A 423 10.74 2.69 -21.48
C ARG A 423 11.76 2.65 -22.63
N ALA A 424 11.85 3.74 -23.41
CA ALA A 424 12.86 3.85 -24.47
C ALA A 424 14.29 3.87 -23.91
N ALA A 425 14.52 4.61 -22.81
CA ALA A 425 15.80 4.65 -22.13
C ALA A 425 16.15 3.28 -21.53
N PHE A 426 15.20 2.56 -20.95
CA PHE A 426 15.46 1.21 -20.44
C PHE A 426 15.82 0.22 -21.54
N ARG A 427 15.15 0.31 -22.69
CA ARG A 427 15.56 -0.46 -23.89
C ARG A 427 17.01 -0.19 -24.23
N GLU A 428 17.43 1.08 -24.29
CA GLU A 428 18.80 1.50 -24.57
C GLU A 428 19.79 0.90 -23.55
N HIS A 429 19.46 0.91 -22.26
CA HIS A 429 20.27 0.29 -21.21
C HIS A 429 20.44 -1.20 -21.46
N VAL A 430 19.37 -1.96 -21.66
CA VAL A 430 19.42 -3.41 -21.89
C VAL A 430 20.27 -3.73 -23.13
N GLU A 431 20.13 -2.97 -24.22
CA GLU A 431 20.92 -3.16 -25.45
C GLU A 431 22.41 -3.00 -25.21
N HIS A 432 22.82 -2.11 -24.29
CA HIS A 432 24.23 -1.79 -24.00
C HIS A 432 24.83 -2.51 -22.79
N LEU A 433 24.05 -3.32 -22.03
CA LEU A 433 24.59 -4.08 -20.90
C LEU A 433 25.74 -4.99 -21.35
N THR A 434 26.87 -4.89 -20.66
CA THR A 434 28.08 -5.69 -20.98
C THR A 434 28.13 -7.03 -20.27
N TRP A 435 27.42 -7.17 -19.16
CA TRP A 435 27.40 -8.39 -18.37
C TRP A 435 26.35 -9.42 -18.83
N MET A 436 25.33 -9.00 -19.57
CA MET A 436 24.20 -9.81 -20.05
C MET A 436 24.47 -10.32 -21.46
N SER A 437 24.25 -11.60 -21.72
CA SER A 437 24.38 -12.21 -23.06
C SER A 437 23.27 -11.73 -24.01
N GLU A 438 23.52 -11.76 -25.31
CA GLU A 438 22.56 -11.41 -26.35
C GLU A 438 21.30 -12.27 -26.31
N ALA A 439 21.39 -13.51 -25.82
CA ALA A 439 20.24 -14.39 -25.67
C ALA A 439 19.27 -13.87 -24.60
N THR A 440 19.81 -13.46 -23.43
CA THR A 440 19.02 -12.91 -22.33
C THR A 440 18.52 -11.49 -22.67
N LYS A 441 19.34 -10.63 -23.30
CA LYS A 441 18.92 -9.30 -23.77
C LYS A 441 17.69 -9.36 -24.67
N ARG A 442 17.67 -10.27 -25.66
CA ARG A 442 16.50 -10.43 -26.54
C ARG A 442 15.23 -10.78 -25.77
N ARG A 443 15.33 -11.65 -24.75
CA ARG A 443 14.17 -12.01 -23.90
C ARG A 443 13.75 -10.87 -22.98
N ALA A 444 14.72 -10.14 -22.41
CA ALA A 444 14.45 -8.93 -21.62
C ALA A 444 13.73 -7.87 -22.45
N LEU A 445 14.18 -7.59 -23.66
CA LEU A 445 13.54 -6.64 -24.58
C LEU A 445 12.15 -7.10 -25.01
N ALA A 446 11.94 -8.41 -25.21
CA ALA A 446 10.62 -8.97 -25.49
C ALA A 446 9.67 -8.80 -24.30
N LYS A 447 10.12 -9.01 -23.06
CA LYS A 447 9.33 -8.75 -21.85
C LYS A 447 8.98 -7.27 -21.73
N LEU A 448 9.95 -6.36 -21.88
CA LEU A 448 9.72 -4.91 -21.83
C LEU A 448 8.72 -4.44 -22.91
N ALA A 449 8.75 -5.04 -24.10
CA ALA A 449 7.81 -4.70 -25.18
C ALA A 449 6.34 -5.06 -24.81
N LEU A 450 6.13 -6.04 -23.93
CA LEU A 450 4.82 -6.50 -23.46
C LEU A 450 4.30 -5.74 -22.22
N TYR A 451 5.07 -4.80 -21.66
CA TYR A 451 4.60 -3.96 -20.55
C TYR A 451 3.33 -3.20 -20.94
N LEU A 452 2.33 -3.29 -20.09
CA LEU A 452 1.10 -2.51 -20.21
C LEU A 452 1.12 -1.39 -19.16
N PRO A 453 1.34 -0.13 -19.55
CA PRO A 453 1.24 0.98 -18.61
C PRO A 453 -0.23 1.32 -18.32
N LYS A 454 -0.55 1.59 -17.07
CA LYS A 454 -1.85 2.11 -16.62
C LYS A 454 -1.60 3.44 -15.89
N ILE A 455 -2.18 4.52 -16.40
CA ILE A 455 -1.87 5.89 -15.98
C ILE A 455 -3.13 6.59 -15.47
N GLY A 456 -3.08 7.03 -14.23
CA GLY A 456 -4.11 7.81 -13.55
C GLY A 456 -5.28 6.99 -13.04
N TYR A 457 -6.03 6.37 -13.93
CA TYR A 457 -7.31 5.72 -13.61
C TYR A 457 -7.74 4.74 -14.72
N PRO A 458 -8.70 3.83 -14.43
CA PRO A 458 -9.29 2.91 -15.42
C PRO A 458 -9.88 3.66 -16.62
N ASP A 459 -9.73 3.11 -17.83
CA ASP A 459 -10.36 3.66 -19.03
C ASP A 459 -11.89 3.53 -18.97
N ASP A 460 -12.58 4.21 -19.90
CA ASP A 460 -14.04 4.16 -19.98
C ASP A 460 -14.55 2.72 -20.15
N GLY A 461 -15.55 2.37 -19.33
CA GLY A 461 -16.13 1.02 -19.30
C GLY A 461 -15.38 0.01 -18.45
N GLU A 462 -14.23 0.37 -17.84
CA GLU A 462 -13.45 -0.50 -16.95
C GLU A 462 -13.69 -0.21 -15.46
N TRP A 463 -14.53 0.78 -15.16
CA TRP A 463 -14.92 1.10 -13.78
C TRP A 463 -15.79 0.00 -13.20
N ARG A 464 -15.56 -0.27 -11.91
CA ARG A 464 -16.36 -1.26 -11.19
C ARG A 464 -17.81 -0.78 -11.04
N ASP A 465 -18.76 -1.67 -11.33
CA ASP A 465 -20.18 -1.44 -11.07
C ASP A 465 -20.48 -1.58 -9.55
N TRP A 466 -21.15 -0.60 -8.98
CA TRP A 466 -21.57 -0.57 -7.57
C TRP A 466 -23.08 -0.70 -7.41
N SER A 467 -23.84 -0.86 -8.48
CA SER A 467 -25.31 -0.91 -8.45
C SER A 467 -25.87 -2.05 -7.60
N GLY A 468 -25.11 -3.15 -7.49
CA GLY A 468 -25.47 -4.30 -6.66
C GLY A 468 -25.22 -4.14 -5.16
N LEU A 469 -24.42 -3.15 -4.73
CA LEU A 469 -24.17 -2.87 -3.33
C LEU A 469 -25.29 -1.99 -2.75
N LYS A 470 -25.85 -2.41 -1.62
CA LYS A 470 -26.86 -1.64 -0.91
C LYS A 470 -26.26 -1.04 0.34
N ILE A 471 -26.24 0.29 0.43
CA ILE A 471 -25.86 1.06 1.60
C ILE A 471 -27.13 1.65 2.23
N GLN A 472 -27.30 1.44 3.54
CA GLN A 472 -28.50 1.86 4.28
C GLN A 472 -28.16 3.03 5.20
N PRO A 473 -28.88 4.16 5.17
CA PRO A 473 -28.61 5.28 6.07
C PRO A 473 -28.58 4.86 7.55
N GLY A 474 -27.54 5.24 8.28
CA GLY A 474 -27.39 5.01 9.72
C GLY A 474 -26.94 3.59 10.13
N HIS A 475 -26.59 2.72 9.20
CA HIS A 475 -26.19 1.34 9.47
C HIS A 475 -24.69 1.08 9.24
N PHE A 476 -23.81 1.94 9.77
CA PHE A 476 -22.39 1.97 9.46
C PHE A 476 -21.69 0.60 9.46
N PHE A 477 -21.76 -0.14 10.56
CA PHE A 477 -21.07 -1.45 10.65
C PHE A 477 -21.64 -2.47 9.65
N ALA A 478 -22.97 -2.53 9.52
CA ALA A 478 -23.61 -3.45 8.58
C ALA A 478 -23.29 -3.11 7.12
N ASP A 479 -23.20 -1.82 6.79
CA ASP A 479 -22.83 -1.36 5.45
C ASP A 479 -21.37 -1.67 5.12
N LEU A 480 -20.44 -1.53 6.08
CA LEU A 480 -19.06 -1.97 5.90
C LEU A 480 -18.96 -3.49 5.68
N GLN A 481 -19.75 -4.29 6.41
CA GLN A 481 -19.82 -5.73 6.17
C GLN A 481 -20.42 -6.07 4.79
N ALA A 482 -21.46 -5.37 4.38
CA ALA A 482 -22.07 -5.55 3.05
C ALA A 482 -21.06 -5.22 1.94
N ALA A 483 -20.29 -4.15 2.10
CA ALA A 483 -19.22 -3.78 1.16
C ALA A 483 -18.09 -4.81 1.16
N ALA A 484 -17.65 -5.31 2.31
CA ALA A 484 -16.63 -6.35 2.41
C ALA A 484 -17.07 -7.63 1.70
N LYS A 485 -18.31 -8.08 1.95
CA LYS A 485 -18.92 -9.22 1.25
C LYS A 485 -18.99 -8.99 -0.26
N TYR A 486 -19.44 -7.81 -0.69
CA TYR A 486 -19.53 -7.44 -2.10
C TYR A 486 -18.15 -7.48 -2.78
N ASN A 487 -17.12 -6.95 -2.12
CA ASN A 487 -15.75 -6.94 -2.59
C ASN A 487 -15.18 -8.36 -2.69
N TYR A 488 -15.39 -9.18 -1.67
CA TYR A 488 -14.93 -10.56 -1.62
C TYR A 488 -15.54 -11.41 -2.74
N HIS A 489 -16.86 -11.39 -2.90
CA HIS A 489 -17.52 -12.15 -3.98
C HIS A 489 -17.14 -11.63 -5.38
N TRP A 490 -16.91 -10.33 -5.54
CA TRP A 490 -16.39 -9.79 -6.79
C TRP A 490 -14.99 -10.34 -7.08
N ASP A 491 -14.12 -10.41 -6.08
CA ASP A 491 -12.80 -11.00 -6.23
C ASP A 491 -12.90 -12.49 -6.62
N LEU A 492 -13.64 -13.27 -5.87
CA LEU A 492 -13.82 -14.71 -6.15
C LEU A 492 -14.46 -14.98 -7.52
N SER A 493 -15.29 -14.05 -8.01
CA SER A 493 -15.93 -14.17 -9.34
C SER A 493 -14.94 -14.28 -10.50
N LYS A 494 -13.67 -13.97 -10.27
CA LYS A 494 -12.59 -14.05 -11.27
C LYS A 494 -12.02 -15.47 -11.39
N ILE A 495 -12.11 -16.30 -10.32
CA ILE A 495 -11.57 -17.65 -10.31
C ILE A 495 -12.19 -18.47 -11.46
N GLY A 496 -11.33 -19.13 -12.23
CA GLY A 496 -11.71 -19.88 -13.42
C GLY A 496 -11.90 -19.03 -14.69
N LYS A 497 -11.73 -17.72 -14.61
CA LYS A 497 -11.78 -16.80 -15.77
C LYS A 497 -10.40 -16.44 -16.27
N LYS A 498 -10.35 -15.80 -17.43
CA LYS A 498 -9.11 -15.21 -17.95
C LYS A 498 -8.70 -14.02 -17.11
N THR A 499 -7.39 -13.87 -16.92
CA THR A 499 -6.80 -12.71 -16.26
C THR A 499 -7.05 -11.45 -17.07
N ASP A 500 -7.62 -10.44 -16.44
CA ASP A 500 -7.76 -9.11 -17.00
C ASP A 500 -6.56 -8.24 -16.59
N ARG A 501 -5.65 -7.99 -17.56
CA ARG A 501 -4.47 -7.17 -17.34
C ARG A 501 -4.77 -5.69 -17.12
N LYS A 502 -5.98 -5.22 -17.44
CA LYS A 502 -6.40 -3.83 -17.27
C LYS A 502 -6.95 -3.55 -15.88
N GLN A 503 -7.25 -4.59 -15.10
CA GLN A 503 -7.75 -4.43 -13.74
C GLN A 503 -6.72 -3.72 -12.86
N TRP A 504 -7.16 -2.68 -12.14
CA TRP A 504 -6.37 -1.95 -11.16
C TRP A 504 -6.44 -2.62 -9.78
N GLN A 505 -5.31 -2.64 -9.08
CA GLN A 505 -5.22 -3.08 -7.68
C GLN A 505 -5.31 -1.89 -6.71
N MET A 506 -4.70 -0.75 -7.06
CA MET A 506 -4.79 0.48 -6.28
C MET A 506 -5.88 1.41 -6.83
N THR A 507 -6.48 2.20 -5.94
CA THR A 507 -7.46 3.21 -6.32
C THR A 507 -6.78 4.46 -6.88
N PRO A 508 -7.44 5.27 -7.72
CA PRO A 508 -6.85 6.47 -8.30
C PRO A 508 -6.37 7.51 -7.29
N GLN A 509 -6.98 7.59 -6.10
CA GLN A 509 -6.61 8.48 -5.01
C GLN A 509 -5.46 7.94 -4.12
N THR A 510 -4.90 6.79 -4.43
CA THR A 510 -3.75 6.22 -3.73
C THR A 510 -2.46 6.94 -4.15
N VAL A 511 -1.71 7.46 -3.18
CA VAL A 511 -0.37 8.05 -3.41
C VAL A 511 0.67 6.93 -3.35
N ASN A 512 0.78 6.20 -4.45
CA ASN A 512 1.75 5.14 -4.67
C ASN A 512 1.79 4.77 -6.16
N ALA A 513 2.69 3.86 -6.53
CA ALA A 513 2.78 3.20 -7.84
C ALA A 513 3.08 1.72 -7.62
N TYR A 514 2.95 0.88 -8.64
CA TYR A 514 3.31 -0.54 -8.52
C TYR A 514 3.54 -1.20 -9.87
N TYR A 515 4.42 -2.18 -9.87
CA TYR A 515 4.55 -3.19 -10.93
C TYR A 515 3.87 -4.49 -10.49
N ASP A 516 3.20 -5.17 -11.42
CA ASP A 516 2.58 -6.48 -11.19
C ASP A 516 3.23 -7.53 -12.10
N ASP A 517 3.96 -8.47 -11.48
CA ASP A 517 4.71 -9.53 -12.15
C ASP A 517 3.80 -10.47 -12.95
N SER A 518 2.64 -10.80 -12.39
CA SER A 518 1.70 -11.78 -12.97
C SER A 518 0.93 -11.24 -14.16
N THR A 519 0.80 -9.92 -14.28
CA THR A 519 0.15 -9.24 -15.41
C THR A 519 1.12 -8.45 -16.29
N ASN A 520 2.38 -8.30 -15.85
CA ASN A 520 3.40 -7.52 -16.51
C ASN A 520 2.94 -6.09 -16.81
N THR A 521 2.42 -5.41 -15.77
CA THR A 521 1.87 -4.06 -15.86
C THR A 521 2.58 -3.09 -14.92
N ILE A 522 2.75 -1.83 -15.37
CA ILE A 522 3.24 -0.71 -14.56
C ILE A 522 2.08 0.26 -14.31
N ASN A 523 1.89 0.70 -13.07
CA ASN A 523 0.64 1.31 -12.65
C ASN A 523 0.90 2.57 -11.82
N PHE A 524 0.36 3.72 -12.27
CA PHE A 524 0.56 5.02 -11.64
C PHE A 524 -0.80 5.66 -11.35
N PRO A 525 -1.38 5.50 -10.14
CA PRO A 525 -2.60 6.19 -9.73
C PRO A 525 -2.53 7.70 -9.87
N ALA A 526 -3.68 8.36 -10.08
CA ALA A 526 -3.75 9.80 -10.32
C ALA A 526 -3.13 10.63 -9.18
N ALA A 527 -3.27 10.18 -7.93
CA ALA A 527 -2.84 10.94 -6.77
C ALA A 527 -1.31 11.10 -6.66
N ILE A 528 -0.49 10.15 -7.16
CA ILE A 528 0.97 10.33 -7.14
C ILE A 528 1.45 11.26 -8.27
N LEU A 529 0.64 11.46 -9.30
CA LEU A 529 0.96 12.32 -10.44
C LEU A 529 0.68 13.80 -10.13
N GLN A 530 1.20 14.26 -8.97
CA GLN A 530 1.06 15.61 -8.43
C GLN A 530 2.35 16.03 -7.69
N PRO A 531 2.54 17.35 -7.40
CA PRO A 531 3.66 17.80 -6.60
C PRO A 531 3.73 17.11 -5.21
N PRO A 532 4.92 16.81 -4.70
CA PRO A 532 6.25 17.14 -5.21
C PRO A 532 6.84 16.15 -6.23
N PHE A 533 6.11 15.09 -6.63
CA PHE A 533 6.59 14.05 -7.54
C PHE A 533 6.50 14.45 -9.01
N PHE A 534 5.41 15.08 -9.38
CA PHE A 534 5.09 15.44 -10.76
C PHE A 534 4.53 16.86 -10.87
N TYR A 535 5.04 17.60 -11.85
CA TYR A 535 4.60 18.95 -12.18
C TYR A 535 4.21 19.01 -13.64
N ALA A 536 2.92 19.11 -13.94
CA ALA A 536 2.41 19.12 -15.31
C ALA A 536 3.07 20.18 -16.22
N HIS A 537 3.55 21.28 -15.61
CA HIS A 537 4.23 22.40 -16.28
C HIS A 537 5.66 22.63 -15.75
N GLY A 538 6.23 21.68 -14.99
CA GLY A 538 7.60 21.76 -14.49
C GLY A 538 8.64 21.45 -15.57
N ASP A 539 9.90 21.84 -15.31
CA ASP A 539 11.03 21.49 -16.16
C ASP A 539 11.28 19.98 -16.19
N ASP A 540 11.91 19.51 -17.26
CA ASP A 540 12.14 18.09 -17.48
C ASP A 540 13.03 17.50 -16.37
N ALA A 541 14.09 18.18 -15.94
CA ALA A 541 15.01 17.67 -14.92
C ALA A 541 14.29 17.35 -13.60
N VAL A 542 13.38 18.23 -13.15
CA VAL A 542 12.59 17.99 -11.93
C VAL A 542 11.61 16.84 -12.11
N ASN A 543 10.95 16.75 -13.26
CA ASN A 543 9.99 15.67 -13.52
C ASN A 543 10.68 14.31 -13.70
N TYR A 544 11.82 14.24 -14.40
CA TYR A 544 12.59 12.99 -14.52
C TYR A 544 13.23 12.58 -13.21
N GLY A 545 13.71 13.53 -12.38
CA GLY A 545 14.24 13.25 -11.05
C GLY A 545 13.17 12.84 -10.04
N GLY A 546 11.96 13.39 -10.14
CA GLY A 546 10.81 13.06 -9.29
C GLY A 546 10.06 11.83 -9.79
N ILE A 547 8.93 12.06 -10.48
CA ILE A 547 8.08 10.94 -10.97
C ILE A 547 8.81 10.05 -11.99
N GLY A 548 9.76 10.59 -12.77
CA GLY A 548 10.54 9.79 -13.71
C GLY A 548 11.38 8.73 -13.00
N PHE A 549 11.96 9.05 -11.85
CA PHE A 549 12.63 8.07 -10.98
C PHE A 549 11.64 6.98 -10.54
N VAL A 550 10.43 7.34 -10.08
CA VAL A 550 9.39 6.36 -9.70
C VAL A 550 8.98 5.49 -10.89
N ILE A 551 8.78 6.08 -12.08
CA ILE A 551 8.46 5.32 -13.30
C ILE A 551 9.59 4.34 -13.67
N GLY A 552 10.84 4.78 -13.55
CA GLY A 552 12.01 3.94 -13.76
C GLY A 552 12.10 2.79 -12.75
N HIS A 553 11.81 3.07 -11.48
CA HIS A 553 11.72 2.11 -10.38
C HIS A 553 10.69 1.01 -10.70
N GLU A 554 9.45 1.38 -11.00
CA GLU A 554 8.40 0.41 -11.35
C GLU A 554 8.73 -0.37 -12.64
N THR A 555 9.39 0.28 -13.60
CA THR A 555 9.84 -0.40 -14.82
C THR A 555 10.94 -1.43 -14.51
N THR A 556 11.80 -1.14 -13.55
CA THR A 556 12.90 -2.03 -13.15
C THR A 556 12.39 -3.25 -12.37
N HIS A 557 11.27 -3.15 -11.64
CA HIS A 557 10.70 -4.29 -10.91
C HIS A 557 10.47 -5.53 -11.77
N GLY A 558 10.15 -5.39 -13.04
CA GLY A 558 10.08 -6.56 -13.92
C GLY A 558 11.41 -7.28 -14.17
N PHE A 559 12.52 -6.73 -13.68
CA PHE A 559 13.87 -7.21 -13.89
C PHE A 559 14.70 -7.26 -12.61
N ASP A 560 14.10 -7.00 -11.46
CA ASP A 560 14.71 -7.18 -10.14
C ASP A 560 14.84 -8.67 -9.78
N LYS A 561 15.20 -8.97 -8.53
CA LYS A 561 15.43 -10.33 -8.05
C LYS A 561 14.21 -11.24 -8.19
N ASP A 562 13.00 -10.69 -8.05
CA ASP A 562 11.74 -11.42 -8.11
C ASP A 562 11.10 -11.32 -9.50
N GLY A 563 10.93 -10.12 -10.05
CA GLY A 563 10.35 -9.92 -11.37
C GLY A 563 11.13 -10.58 -12.49
N SER A 564 12.46 -10.72 -12.34
CA SER A 564 13.29 -11.44 -13.29
C SER A 564 12.96 -12.94 -13.41
N GLN A 565 12.15 -13.49 -12.51
CA GLN A 565 11.67 -14.87 -12.56
C GLN A 565 10.41 -15.03 -13.42
N PHE A 566 9.78 -13.94 -13.86
CA PHE A 566 8.57 -13.94 -14.67
C PHE A 566 8.85 -13.51 -16.10
N ASP A 567 8.21 -14.16 -17.07
CA ASP A 567 8.26 -13.77 -18.48
C ASP A 567 7.34 -12.57 -18.78
N GLY A 568 7.32 -12.12 -20.05
CA GLY A 568 6.49 -11.00 -20.47
C GLY A 568 4.98 -11.28 -20.48
N HIS A 569 4.57 -12.52 -20.27
CA HIS A 569 3.16 -12.93 -20.15
C HIS A 569 2.73 -13.13 -18.70
N GLY A 570 3.64 -12.95 -17.73
CA GLY A 570 3.39 -13.12 -16.31
C GLY A 570 3.56 -14.56 -15.81
N ASN A 571 4.07 -15.48 -16.64
CA ASN A 571 4.36 -16.83 -16.21
C ASN A 571 5.70 -16.89 -15.48
N ARG A 572 5.76 -17.61 -14.37
CA ARG A 572 7.02 -17.83 -13.68
C ARG A 572 7.82 -18.90 -14.39
N VAL A 573 8.84 -18.50 -15.13
CA VAL A 573 9.73 -19.35 -15.93
C VAL A 573 11.16 -18.83 -15.88
N ASP A 574 12.13 -19.72 -15.84
CA ASP A 574 13.54 -19.34 -15.97
C ASP A 574 13.87 -19.04 -17.44
N TRP A 575 13.90 -17.75 -17.78
CA TRP A 575 14.17 -17.28 -19.12
C TRP A 575 15.62 -16.74 -19.31
N TRP A 576 16.41 -16.77 -18.24
CA TRP A 576 17.81 -16.36 -18.25
C TRP A 576 18.73 -17.49 -18.77
N THR A 577 19.92 -17.13 -19.24
CA THR A 577 21.00 -18.13 -19.27
C THR A 577 21.52 -18.29 -17.85
N ARG A 578 21.97 -19.50 -17.51
CA ARG A 578 22.55 -19.76 -16.17
C ARG A 578 23.69 -18.78 -15.84
N GLN A 579 24.55 -18.51 -16.80
CA GLN A 579 25.68 -17.60 -16.60
C GLN A 579 25.26 -16.17 -16.31
N ASP A 580 24.19 -15.68 -16.96
CA ASP A 580 23.67 -14.34 -16.72
C ASP A 580 22.94 -14.27 -15.37
N ARG A 581 22.22 -15.35 -14.98
CA ARG A 581 21.64 -15.46 -13.64
C ARG A 581 22.71 -15.39 -12.56
N ASP A 582 23.78 -16.19 -12.67
CA ASP A 582 24.90 -16.20 -11.72
C ASP A 582 25.58 -14.81 -11.62
N ARG A 583 25.65 -14.06 -12.73
CA ARG A 583 26.19 -12.69 -12.75
C ARG A 583 25.25 -11.70 -12.07
N PHE A 584 23.96 -11.78 -12.36
CA PHE A 584 22.94 -10.94 -11.75
C PHE A 584 22.88 -11.15 -10.24
N ASP A 585 22.84 -12.41 -9.77
CA ASP A 585 22.80 -12.75 -8.35
C ASP A 585 24.06 -12.24 -7.62
N ARG A 586 25.21 -12.23 -8.27
CA ARG A 586 26.43 -11.62 -7.71
C ARG A 586 26.30 -10.10 -7.60
N LEU A 587 25.79 -9.41 -8.62
CA LEU A 587 25.64 -7.95 -8.62
C LEU A 587 24.62 -7.51 -7.57
N THR A 588 23.48 -8.19 -7.48
CA THR A 588 22.49 -7.92 -6.44
C THR A 588 23.02 -8.24 -5.04
N GLY A 589 23.84 -9.29 -4.88
CA GLY A 589 24.53 -9.59 -3.63
C GLY A 589 25.55 -8.55 -3.20
N GLU A 590 26.17 -7.80 -4.12
CA GLU A 590 27.01 -6.65 -3.75
C GLU A 590 26.16 -5.45 -3.31
N LEU A 591 25.00 -5.24 -3.92
CA LEU A 591 24.05 -4.21 -3.51
C LEU A 591 23.46 -4.52 -2.11
N GLU A 592 23.06 -5.77 -1.86
CA GLU A 592 22.61 -6.26 -0.54
C GLU A 592 23.64 -5.91 0.55
N LYS A 593 24.93 -6.24 0.35
CA LYS A 593 26.02 -5.90 1.28
C LYS A 593 26.22 -4.39 1.45
N GLN A 594 25.91 -3.58 0.44
CA GLN A 594 25.96 -2.14 0.55
C GLN A 594 24.90 -1.66 1.53
N TYR A 595 23.65 -2.11 1.39
CA TYR A 595 22.54 -1.68 2.24
C TYR A 595 22.66 -2.21 3.68
N ASP A 596 23.21 -3.40 3.90
CA ASP A 596 23.53 -3.92 5.22
C ASP A 596 24.47 -3.01 6.06
N GLN A 597 25.17 -2.08 5.42
CA GLN A 597 26.09 -1.16 6.12
C GLN A 597 25.37 0.09 6.66
N TYR A 598 24.15 0.37 6.22
CA TYR A 598 23.44 1.57 6.62
C TYR A 598 22.70 1.39 7.95
N ALA A 599 23.01 2.27 8.92
CA ALA A 599 22.30 2.36 10.21
C ALA A 599 21.48 3.67 10.24
N PRO A 600 20.21 3.63 9.81
CA PRO A 600 19.44 4.86 9.54
C PRO A 600 18.87 5.54 10.78
N ILE A 601 18.85 4.87 11.95
CA ILE A 601 18.21 5.40 13.16
C ILE A 601 19.24 6.11 14.03
N PRO A 602 19.11 7.44 14.26
CA PRO A 602 20.04 8.19 15.11
C PRO A 602 20.15 7.57 16.51
N GLY A 603 21.38 7.45 17.02
CA GLY A 603 21.65 6.88 18.34
C GLY A 603 21.58 5.35 18.43
N LYS A 604 21.25 4.65 17.34
CA LYS A 604 21.17 3.18 17.26
C LYS A 604 22.09 2.59 16.19
N PRO A 605 23.41 2.70 16.36
CA PRO A 605 24.38 2.28 15.33
C PRO A 605 24.42 0.77 15.08
N ASN A 606 23.75 -0.03 15.91
CA ASN A 606 23.67 -1.49 15.77
C ASN A 606 22.38 -1.94 15.03
N LEU A 607 21.46 -1.04 14.71
CA LEU A 607 20.26 -1.34 13.95
C LEU A 607 20.51 -0.94 12.49
N HIS A 608 20.73 -1.94 11.66
CA HIS A 608 21.03 -1.79 10.24
C HIS A 608 19.82 -2.11 9.39
N VAL A 609 19.84 -1.65 8.14
CA VAL A 609 18.96 -2.12 7.07
C VAL A 609 19.24 -3.62 6.86
N ASP A 610 18.20 -4.41 6.68
CA ASP A 610 18.34 -5.79 6.20
C ASP A 610 18.34 -5.76 4.66
N GLY A 611 19.55 -5.75 4.08
CA GLY A 611 19.70 -5.69 2.63
C GLY A 611 19.05 -6.89 1.92
N LYS A 612 18.87 -8.02 2.59
CA LYS A 612 18.15 -9.16 2.02
C LYS A 612 16.64 -8.90 1.93
N LEU A 613 16.07 -8.20 2.92
CA LEU A 613 14.67 -7.77 2.88
C LEU A 613 14.45 -6.72 1.81
N THR A 614 15.42 -5.79 1.62
CA THR A 614 15.23 -4.61 0.77
C THR A 614 15.77 -4.76 -0.65
N ILE A 615 16.50 -5.83 -1.00
CA ILE A 615 17.23 -5.97 -2.28
C ILE A 615 16.36 -5.80 -3.53
N ARG A 616 15.10 -6.19 -3.51
CA ARG A 616 14.16 -5.99 -4.59
C ARG A 616 14.00 -4.49 -4.88
N GLU A 617 13.69 -3.74 -3.85
CA GLU A 617 13.47 -2.29 -3.90
C GLU A 617 14.76 -1.51 -4.19
N ASP A 618 15.88 -1.93 -3.60
CA ASP A 618 17.19 -1.32 -3.82
C ASP A 618 17.65 -1.48 -5.26
N THR A 619 17.37 -2.64 -5.87
CA THR A 619 17.66 -2.92 -7.30
C THR A 619 16.77 -2.05 -8.19
N ALA A 620 15.51 -1.87 -7.84
CA ALA A 620 14.55 -1.02 -8.55
C ALA A 620 14.93 0.46 -8.44
N ASP A 621 15.39 0.93 -7.28
CA ASP A 621 15.88 2.30 -7.09
C ASP A 621 17.13 2.59 -7.92
N LEU A 622 18.11 1.70 -7.87
CA LEU A 622 19.36 1.88 -8.64
C LEU A 622 19.08 1.90 -10.16
N GLY A 623 18.29 0.94 -10.65
CA GLY A 623 17.88 0.89 -12.05
C GLY A 623 17.03 2.08 -12.43
N GLY A 624 16.02 2.41 -11.63
CA GLY A 624 15.08 3.49 -11.86
C GLY A 624 15.76 4.85 -12.02
N LEU A 625 16.71 5.16 -11.12
CA LEU A 625 17.44 6.44 -11.17
C LEU A 625 18.34 6.54 -12.40
N ASN A 626 19.07 5.45 -12.74
CA ASN A 626 19.94 5.40 -13.95
C ASN A 626 19.12 5.56 -15.24
N ILE A 627 17.99 4.87 -15.35
CA ILE A 627 17.13 4.90 -16.53
C ILE A 627 16.47 6.27 -16.67
N ALA A 628 15.99 6.86 -15.56
CA ALA A 628 15.39 8.20 -15.56
C ALA A 628 16.41 9.27 -15.98
N TYR A 629 17.66 9.18 -15.52
CA TYR A 629 18.74 10.07 -15.95
C TYR A 629 18.98 9.96 -17.47
N THR A 630 19.07 8.73 -18.00
CA THR A 630 19.24 8.53 -19.44
C THR A 630 18.06 9.09 -20.25
N ALA A 631 16.82 8.93 -19.74
CA ALA A 631 15.64 9.50 -20.38
C ALA A 631 15.67 11.03 -20.37
N LEU A 632 16.12 11.67 -19.27
CA LEU A 632 16.39 13.10 -19.24
C LEU A 632 17.41 13.53 -20.28
N GLN A 633 18.57 12.84 -20.36
CA GLN A 633 19.61 13.16 -21.34
C GLN A 633 19.11 13.05 -22.79
N ASN A 634 18.23 12.07 -23.06
CA ASN A 634 17.58 11.92 -24.36
C ASN A 634 16.64 13.10 -24.66
N ALA A 635 15.85 13.55 -23.68
CA ALA A 635 14.97 14.71 -23.82
C ALA A 635 15.78 16.01 -24.04
N LEU A 636 16.84 16.21 -23.27
CA LEU A 636 17.72 17.39 -23.39
C LEU A 636 18.45 17.44 -24.74
N ARG A 637 18.89 16.28 -25.28
CA ARG A 637 19.47 16.23 -26.65
C ARG A 637 18.47 16.67 -27.72
N ALA A 638 17.19 16.41 -27.50
CA ALA A 638 16.14 16.88 -28.40
C ALA A 638 15.78 18.37 -28.19
N ASN A 639 16.14 18.95 -27.03
CA ASN A 639 15.89 20.35 -26.69
C ASN A 639 17.14 21.07 -26.17
N PRO A 640 18.11 21.45 -27.04
CA PRO A 640 19.40 22.03 -26.61
C PRO A 640 19.27 23.31 -25.80
N LYS A 641 18.21 24.10 -25.98
CA LYS A 641 18.00 25.32 -25.19
C LYS A 641 17.72 25.01 -23.70
N GLU A 642 17.04 23.91 -23.42
CA GLU A 642 16.80 23.44 -22.08
C GLU A 642 18.07 22.80 -21.48
N ALA A 643 18.81 22.06 -22.30
CA ALA A 643 20.07 21.43 -21.88
C ALA A 643 21.08 22.43 -21.32
N ASP A 644 21.18 23.61 -21.91
CA ASP A 644 22.12 24.68 -21.47
C ASP A 644 21.52 25.59 -20.37
N ALA A 645 20.24 25.42 -20.05
CA ALA A 645 19.56 26.28 -19.07
C ALA A 645 20.06 25.99 -17.66
N ARG A 646 20.31 27.07 -16.92
CA ARG A 646 20.45 27.02 -15.45
C ARG A 646 19.21 27.64 -14.82
N ILE A 647 18.63 26.94 -13.89
CA ILE A 647 17.45 27.38 -13.14
C ILE A 647 17.87 27.47 -11.67
N ASP A 648 17.71 28.66 -11.07
CA ASP A 648 18.18 28.97 -9.73
C ASP A 648 19.68 28.69 -9.49
N GLY A 649 20.47 28.77 -10.57
CA GLY A 649 21.91 28.51 -10.53
C GLY A 649 22.30 27.05 -10.81
N GLU A 650 21.39 26.10 -10.70
CA GLU A 650 21.64 24.66 -10.92
C GLU A 650 21.55 24.28 -12.40
N THR A 651 22.41 23.33 -12.79
CA THR A 651 22.31 22.64 -14.10
C THR A 651 21.17 21.65 -14.11
N GLN A 652 20.78 21.18 -15.30
CA GLN A 652 19.75 20.16 -15.44
C GLN A 652 20.11 18.86 -14.69
N ASP A 653 21.40 18.45 -14.73
CA ASP A 653 21.86 17.28 -14.00
C ASP A 653 21.75 17.47 -12.48
N GLN A 654 22.14 18.65 -11.97
CA GLN A 654 21.96 18.95 -10.54
C GLN A 654 20.50 18.92 -10.14
N ARG A 655 19.62 19.57 -10.88
CA ARG A 655 18.17 19.59 -10.62
C ARG A 655 17.55 18.21 -10.63
N PHE A 656 18.02 17.32 -11.52
CA PHE A 656 17.59 15.92 -11.56
C PHE A 656 17.88 15.21 -10.23
N PHE A 657 19.13 15.25 -9.77
CA PHE A 657 19.50 14.59 -8.51
C PHE A 657 18.87 15.27 -7.28
N LEU A 658 18.76 16.58 -7.27
CA LEU A 658 18.06 17.30 -6.21
C LEU A 658 16.59 16.90 -6.10
N SER A 659 15.90 16.77 -7.23
CA SER A 659 14.52 16.30 -7.27
C SER A 659 14.40 14.84 -6.80
N ALA A 660 15.33 13.97 -7.23
CA ALA A 660 15.35 12.57 -6.83
C ALA A 660 15.57 12.38 -5.31
N ALA A 661 16.38 13.21 -4.68
CA ALA A 661 16.54 13.19 -3.23
C ALA A 661 15.33 13.80 -2.50
N ARG A 662 14.73 14.87 -3.05
CA ARG A 662 13.62 15.60 -2.44
C ARG A 662 12.37 14.75 -2.28
N ILE A 663 12.04 13.85 -3.21
CA ILE A 663 10.86 12.98 -3.05
C ILE A 663 10.93 12.09 -1.80
N TRP A 664 12.11 11.92 -1.20
CA TRP A 664 12.36 11.18 0.04
C TRP A 664 12.49 12.10 1.27
N GLU A 665 12.22 13.41 1.13
CA GLU A 665 12.14 14.30 2.29
C GLU A 665 11.18 13.74 3.33
N GLY A 666 11.57 13.75 4.60
CA GLY A 666 10.70 13.28 5.67
C GLY A 666 11.44 12.66 6.85
N THR A 667 10.66 12.46 7.90
CA THR A 667 11.10 11.88 9.17
C THR A 667 10.13 10.78 9.62
N THR A 668 10.61 9.86 10.44
CA THR A 668 9.85 8.72 10.98
C THR A 668 10.06 8.67 12.49
N ARG A 669 8.99 8.41 13.27
CA ARG A 669 9.11 8.19 14.72
C ARG A 669 9.93 6.94 15.00
N GLU A 670 10.73 6.98 16.07
CA GLU A 670 11.71 5.94 16.40
C GLU A 670 11.10 4.53 16.46
N LYS A 671 9.99 4.34 17.19
CA LYS A 671 9.33 3.02 17.26
C LYS A 671 8.88 2.50 15.89
N THR A 672 8.30 3.39 15.08
CA THR A 672 7.92 3.05 13.71
C THR A 672 9.14 2.71 12.87
N ALA A 673 10.23 3.47 12.99
CA ALA A 673 11.46 3.21 12.23
C ALA A 673 12.06 1.83 12.59
N GLU A 674 12.09 1.48 13.88
CA GLU A 674 12.55 0.16 14.33
C GLU A 674 11.68 -0.98 13.81
N MET A 675 10.35 -0.82 13.85
CA MET A 675 9.43 -1.81 13.32
C MET A 675 9.63 -2.01 11.81
N LEU A 676 9.78 -0.91 11.06
CA LEU A 676 9.91 -0.96 9.61
C LEU A 676 11.20 -1.63 9.14
N LEU A 677 12.30 -1.53 9.88
CA LEU A 677 13.52 -2.29 9.56
C LEU A 677 13.31 -3.81 9.49
N ASN A 678 12.25 -4.32 10.15
CA ASN A 678 11.95 -5.76 10.19
C ASN A 678 10.82 -6.18 9.22
N VAL A 679 10.02 -5.22 8.72
CA VAL A 679 8.80 -5.58 7.98
C VAL A 679 8.69 -4.89 6.61
N ASP A 680 9.35 -3.74 6.39
CA ASP A 680 9.24 -2.96 5.17
C ASP A 680 10.30 -3.43 4.16
N PRO A 681 9.91 -3.88 2.95
CA PRO A 681 10.87 -4.23 1.91
C PRO A 681 11.63 -3.03 1.35
N HIS A 682 11.23 -1.79 1.70
CA HIS A 682 11.92 -0.58 1.27
C HIS A 682 12.93 -0.13 2.32
N ALA A 683 14.11 0.24 1.87
CA ALA A 683 15.05 0.97 2.72
C ALA A 683 14.43 2.31 3.18
N PRO A 684 14.79 2.81 4.39
CA PRO A 684 14.29 4.10 4.88
C PRO A 684 14.56 5.25 3.90
N GLY A 685 13.60 6.20 3.80
CA GLY A 685 13.67 7.31 2.84
C GLY A 685 14.99 8.10 2.90
N LYS A 686 15.58 8.27 4.09
CA LYS A 686 16.90 8.90 4.22
C LYS A 686 17.98 8.17 3.41
N ILE A 687 17.94 6.84 3.36
CA ILE A 687 18.90 6.02 2.59
C ILE A 687 18.56 6.10 1.09
N ARG A 688 17.28 5.99 0.73
CA ARG A 688 16.82 6.09 -0.67
C ARG A 688 17.17 7.43 -1.31
N ALA A 689 17.25 8.50 -0.53
CA ALA A 689 17.62 9.85 -1.01
C ALA A 689 19.03 9.93 -1.61
N PHE A 690 19.94 9.02 -1.26
CA PHE A 690 21.33 9.13 -1.69
C PHE A 690 21.97 7.82 -2.20
N ALA A 691 21.51 6.66 -1.72
CA ALA A 691 22.24 5.40 -1.95
C ALA A 691 22.44 5.10 -3.44
N SER A 692 21.39 5.14 -4.25
CA SER A 692 21.47 4.92 -5.70
C SER A 692 22.31 5.99 -6.42
N ALA A 693 22.21 7.26 -6.00
CA ALA A 693 23.00 8.35 -6.57
C ALA A 693 24.52 8.16 -6.33
N SER A 694 24.90 7.56 -5.19
CA SER A 694 26.30 7.28 -4.86
C SER A 694 26.96 6.26 -5.80
N ASP A 695 26.17 5.43 -6.46
CA ASP A 695 26.61 4.46 -7.47
C ASP A 695 26.59 5.03 -8.91
N MET A 696 26.32 6.33 -9.07
CA MET A 696 26.26 7.00 -10.36
C MET A 696 27.46 7.96 -10.55
N PRO A 697 28.40 7.66 -11.47
CA PRO A 697 29.49 8.61 -11.79
C PRO A 697 28.99 9.98 -12.26
N GLN A 698 27.81 10.05 -12.84
CA GLN A 698 27.13 11.27 -13.30
C GLN A 698 26.79 12.21 -12.13
N PHE A 699 26.45 11.64 -10.96
CA PHE A 699 26.26 12.40 -9.73
C PHE A 699 27.56 13.10 -9.32
N ALA A 700 28.67 12.33 -9.24
CA ALA A 700 29.97 12.90 -8.89
C ALA A 700 30.39 14.01 -9.87
N GLN A 701 30.10 13.87 -11.17
CA GLN A 701 30.36 14.87 -12.18
C GLN A 701 29.50 16.13 -11.95
N ALA A 702 28.18 15.98 -11.71
CA ALA A 702 27.25 17.09 -11.53
C ALA A 702 27.60 17.97 -10.33
N PHE A 703 28.02 17.37 -9.23
CA PHE A 703 28.38 18.08 -7.99
C PHE A 703 29.89 18.27 -7.80
N GLN A 704 30.72 17.86 -8.79
CA GLN A 704 32.20 17.99 -8.76
C GLN A 704 32.84 17.24 -7.58
N CYS A 705 32.25 16.12 -7.17
CA CYS A 705 32.75 15.28 -6.10
C CYS A 705 34.05 14.54 -6.51
N LYS A 706 34.87 14.21 -5.54
CA LYS A 706 36.20 13.62 -5.76
C LYS A 706 36.26 12.19 -5.24
N PRO A 707 37.15 11.36 -5.77
CA PRO A 707 37.45 10.06 -5.18
C PRO A 707 37.84 10.21 -3.70
N GLY A 708 37.10 9.52 -2.81
CA GLY A 708 37.28 9.61 -1.36
C GLY A 708 36.14 10.30 -0.64
N ASP A 709 35.35 11.12 -1.33
CA ASP A 709 34.10 11.67 -0.79
C ASP A 709 33.09 10.54 -0.55
N GLN A 710 32.22 10.66 0.44
CA GLN A 710 31.33 9.57 0.86
C GLN A 710 30.32 9.20 -0.22
N MET A 711 29.88 10.16 -1.03
CA MET A 711 28.96 9.95 -2.15
C MET A 711 29.63 9.40 -3.41
N VAL A 712 30.96 9.08 -3.39
CA VAL A 712 31.68 8.59 -4.56
C VAL A 712 32.15 7.15 -4.36
N ARG A 713 31.36 6.23 -4.91
CA ARG A 713 31.71 4.80 -4.91
C ARG A 713 32.55 4.47 -6.15
N THR A 714 33.65 3.73 -5.97
CA THR A 714 34.60 3.39 -7.05
C THR A 714 35.07 1.95 -6.97
N GLY A 715 35.58 1.43 -8.07
CA GLY A 715 36.16 0.07 -8.14
C GLY A 715 35.14 -1.00 -7.75
N ALA A 716 35.52 -1.88 -6.84
CA ALA A 716 34.66 -2.97 -6.37
C ALA A 716 33.46 -2.53 -5.53
N LYS A 717 33.45 -1.27 -5.07
CA LYS A 717 32.30 -0.71 -4.31
C LYS A 717 31.21 -0.14 -5.21
N LEU A 718 31.50 0.13 -6.47
CA LEU A 718 30.55 0.69 -7.43
C LEU A 718 29.68 -0.44 -7.99
N VAL A 719 28.41 -0.43 -7.66
CA VAL A 719 27.44 -1.41 -8.15
C VAL A 719 26.81 -0.91 -9.44
N LYS A 720 26.86 -1.72 -10.50
CA LYS A 720 26.22 -1.45 -11.80
C LYS A 720 25.41 -2.66 -12.23
N ILE A 721 24.09 -2.53 -12.18
CA ILE A 721 23.17 -3.58 -12.60
C ILE A 721 22.53 -3.18 -13.94
N TRP A 722 21.82 -2.06 -13.96
CA TRP A 722 21.09 -1.52 -15.12
C TRP A 722 21.67 -0.22 -15.67
#